data_3b80161f65d399c85a8c4577ffb9e0ac
#
_entry.id   3b80161f65d399c85a8c4577ffb9e0ac
#
_cell.length_a   1.000
_cell.length_b   1.000
_cell.length_c   1.000
_cell.angle_alpha   90.00
_cell.angle_beta   90.00
_cell.angle_gamma   90.00
#
_symmetry.space_group_name_H-M   'P 1'
#
loop_
_entity.id
_entity.type
_entity.pdbx_description
1 polymer ?
#
loop_
_entity_poly.entity_id
_entity_poly.type
_entity_poly.pdbx_seq_one_letter_code
_entity_poly.pdbx_strand_id
1 'polypeptide(L)'
;MKKQKLFVRIVCIVLVVLMAVSVGAVAITAFSANAAQSTEEVSASVSAGASGYINASYVNLRSGAGTNYSVITCMAKNTKFTFVDGKLYNSKWYKIKLKSNSKTGYVTKEYVAVSSSTTASSVTGYVSDDYVNLRSGAGTNYSVVDCLRKNTKLTFVSTSLYNSAWYKVKVTSTAKTGYIKKDYVKMNSSTQPATKATQPTTKATKPVTQPTASASTVSGYITDDYVNLRSGAGTSYSVVECMRLNTKVTFVSTKLYNNDWYNIKLTSNSKTGYVKKDYVKMNGQTQPTTTQPTTAKPSTGSSVKLSVSSKSIFTGNRFAITATASGSVSWSSSNTGVATVDSRGIVTAKKAGSATITAKSGSHSATCKITVKSGSSVNISNSNVNLPWQKSMLLKSRTSGVTWSSSNTKIATVKNGVVDTVGKGYVTITASTSYGAATCLIHVMPRESVRFCYASPNSAPLNSNVSFKAITDTGRVGVYFVVTNGSTSYKVTAKNKVKDGNSYIWTGTQKLSKSGKWSVKAYSKFKTESKYYTTAGGGEGEVFVTSTTNKTTTACAERRASDEVIKLIANYEGFLSKVTADSITTDPTLGYGKVVISGEQFYNNITSNQAYAYLCQTVNKGGYTTTTNSYLVNNGIKFNQRQFDALVCFAYNVGSGVFYNDSELQSVLLNTGSSGTIKAGASGTVTGSDVNLRRGAGTNYSVVTRMNYGTKLKFVDGKRYNTNWYKVKLSNGTTGYIHKDYVSASGGSRDLNNVNKQNLIDALLQYHHAAGSCYWGLLYRRVDEAETFLYGDYDRDGQHNYHHFHFSCYSNPSFGI
;
A
#
# COMPACT_ATOMS: atom_id res chain seq x y z
N MET A 1 -27.16 26.83 -21.08
CA MET A 1 -26.79 26.34 -19.71
C MET A 1 -26.97 24.84 -19.45
N LYS A 2 -28.08 24.18 -19.87
CA LYS A 2 -28.23 22.71 -19.63
C LYS A 2 -27.27 21.83 -20.46
N LYS A 3 -26.95 22.17 -21.70
CA LYS A 3 -25.99 21.42 -22.54
C LYS A 3 -24.53 21.54 -22.08
N GLN A 4 -24.13 22.69 -21.56
CA GLN A 4 -22.78 22.87 -20.98
C GLN A 4 -22.58 22.09 -19.68
N LYS A 5 -23.60 21.99 -18.81
CA LYS A 5 -23.53 21.17 -17.59
C LYS A 5 -23.43 19.67 -17.89
N LEU A 6 -24.03 19.21 -18.99
CA LEU A 6 -23.95 17.81 -19.39
C LEU A 6 -22.57 17.49 -20.00
N PHE A 7 -22.01 18.39 -20.79
CA PHE A 7 -20.67 18.24 -21.38
C PHE A 7 -19.58 18.21 -20.30
N VAL A 8 -19.64 19.14 -19.34
CA VAL A 8 -18.71 19.15 -18.19
C VAL A 8 -18.81 17.85 -17.35
N ARG A 9 -20.02 17.31 -17.16
CA ARG A 9 -20.20 16.03 -16.47
C ARG A 9 -19.58 14.85 -17.23
N ILE A 10 -19.70 14.82 -18.53
CA ILE A 10 -19.14 13.76 -19.38
C ILE A 10 -17.60 13.85 -19.38
N VAL A 11 -17.03 15.03 -19.47
CA VAL A 11 -15.57 15.25 -19.44
C VAL A 11 -14.99 14.93 -18.07
N CYS A 12 -15.68 15.29 -16.97
CA CYS A 12 -15.27 14.90 -15.61
C CYS A 12 -15.33 13.37 -15.41
N ILE A 13 -16.33 12.70 -15.95
CA ILE A 13 -16.42 11.22 -15.90
C ILE A 13 -15.28 10.58 -16.71
N VAL A 14 -14.95 11.11 -17.87
CA VAL A 14 -13.83 10.63 -18.70
C VAL A 14 -12.49 10.87 -18.02
N LEU A 15 -12.29 12.00 -17.36
CA LEU A 15 -11.07 12.30 -16.58
C LEU A 15 -10.95 11.44 -15.33
N VAL A 16 -12.05 11.17 -14.62
CA VAL A 16 -12.09 10.27 -13.47
C VAL A 16 -11.81 8.82 -13.90
N VAL A 17 -12.33 8.40 -15.05
CA VAL A 17 -12.06 7.08 -15.64
C VAL A 17 -10.60 6.99 -16.08
N LEU A 18 -10.03 8.04 -16.67
CA LEU A 18 -8.60 8.10 -17.06
C LEU A 18 -7.68 8.13 -15.83
N MET A 19 -8.05 8.84 -14.76
CA MET A 19 -7.28 8.81 -13.50
C MET A 19 -7.42 7.48 -12.76
N ALA A 20 -8.60 6.85 -12.77
CA ALA A 20 -8.79 5.51 -12.20
C ALA A 20 -8.03 4.43 -12.98
N VAL A 21 -7.92 4.59 -14.31
CA VAL A 21 -7.11 3.71 -15.17
C VAL A 21 -5.62 3.93 -14.94
N SER A 22 -5.17 5.18 -14.69
CA SER A 22 -3.76 5.47 -14.38
C SER A 22 -3.34 4.94 -13.00
N VAL A 23 -4.20 5.03 -11.99
CA VAL A 23 -3.96 4.44 -10.65
C VAL A 23 -4.01 2.91 -10.69
N GLY A 24 -4.89 2.33 -11.52
CA GLY A 24 -4.94 0.88 -11.77
C GLY A 24 -3.70 0.38 -12.52
N ALA A 25 -3.19 1.14 -13.49
CA ALA A 25 -2.00 0.80 -14.26
C ALA A 25 -0.72 0.89 -13.42
N VAL A 26 -0.60 1.85 -12.51
CA VAL A 26 0.53 1.97 -11.58
C VAL A 26 0.56 0.82 -10.56
N ALA A 27 -0.60 0.34 -10.11
CA ALA A 27 -0.67 -0.86 -9.26
C ALA A 27 -0.22 -2.13 -10.02
N ILE A 28 -0.46 -2.21 -11.33
CA ILE A 28 -0.06 -3.34 -12.16
C ILE A 28 1.44 -3.28 -12.53
N THR A 29 2.00 -2.09 -12.76
CA THR A 29 3.44 -1.94 -13.09
C THR A 29 4.35 -2.05 -11.86
N ALA A 30 3.91 -1.64 -10.66
CA ALA A 30 4.66 -1.90 -9.43
C ALA A 30 4.76 -3.41 -9.09
N PHE A 31 3.81 -4.22 -9.57
CA PHE A 31 3.87 -5.68 -9.45
C PHE A 31 4.84 -6.34 -10.43
N SER A 32 5.12 -5.72 -11.56
CA SER A 32 6.02 -6.27 -12.59
C SER A 32 7.50 -5.96 -12.35
N ALA A 33 7.83 -4.89 -11.63
CA ALA A 33 9.20 -4.47 -11.40
C ALA A 33 9.93 -5.28 -10.30
N ASN A 34 9.22 -6.00 -9.43
CA ASN A 34 9.82 -6.85 -8.41
C ASN A 34 9.97 -8.34 -8.79
N ALA A 35 9.65 -8.71 -10.04
CA ALA A 35 9.75 -10.07 -10.53
C ALA A 35 11.00 -10.35 -11.40
N ALA A 36 11.90 -9.38 -11.52
CA ALA A 36 13.09 -9.51 -12.36
C ALA A 36 14.38 -9.61 -11.56
N GLN A 37 14.48 -10.63 -10.70
CA GLN A 37 15.78 -11.17 -10.28
C GLN A 37 15.65 -12.63 -9.89
N SER A 38 16.44 -13.45 -10.58
CA SER A 38 16.65 -14.90 -10.44
C SER A 38 15.58 -15.82 -11.06
N THR A 39 15.76 -16.15 -12.31
CA THR A 39 15.22 -17.38 -12.92
C THR A 39 16.33 -18.19 -13.50
N GLU A 40 16.68 -19.26 -12.84
CA GLU A 40 17.10 -20.45 -13.56
C GLU A 40 15.84 -21.01 -14.25
N GLU A 41 15.90 -21.12 -15.58
CA GLU A 41 14.84 -21.63 -16.41
C GLU A 41 14.64 -23.14 -16.17
N VAL A 42 13.49 -23.47 -15.58
CA VAL A 42 12.88 -24.77 -15.87
C VAL A 42 11.77 -24.51 -16.89
N SER A 43 12.13 -24.71 -18.16
CA SER A 43 11.22 -24.71 -19.30
C SER A 43 10.24 -25.87 -19.19
N ALA A 44 9.10 -25.68 -18.58
CA ALA A 44 7.97 -26.59 -18.74
C ALA A 44 7.34 -26.29 -20.11
N SER A 45 7.62 -27.14 -21.12
CA SER A 45 6.98 -27.08 -22.44
C SER A 45 5.48 -27.37 -22.26
N VAL A 46 4.63 -26.40 -22.65
CA VAL A 46 3.17 -26.60 -22.69
C VAL A 46 2.84 -27.38 -23.96
N SER A 47 2.10 -28.47 -23.84
CA SER A 47 1.71 -29.31 -25.01
C SER A 47 0.67 -28.59 -25.88
N ALA A 48 0.76 -28.76 -27.19
CA ALA A 48 -0.28 -28.34 -28.14
C ALA A 48 -1.64 -28.95 -27.72
N GLY A 49 -2.70 -28.16 -27.79
CA GLY A 49 -4.06 -28.59 -27.36
C GLY A 49 -4.31 -28.51 -25.85
N ALA A 50 -3.29 -28.25 -25.02
CA ALA A 50 -3.48 -28.08 -23.60
C ALA A 50 -4.50 -26.94 -23.31
N SER A 51 -5.35 -27.15 -22.32
CA SER A 51 -6.32 -26.15 -21.90
C SER A 51 -5.75 -25.16 -20.91
N GLY A 52 -6.13 -23.91 -21.02
CA GLY A 52 -5.73 -22.87 -20.12
C GLY A 52 -6.84 -21.87 -19.86
N TYR A 53 -6.57 -20.93 -18.98
CA TYR A 53 -7.43 -19.78 -18.71
C TYR A 53 -6.62 -18.52 -18.47
N ILE A 54 -7.24 -17.37 -18.72
CA ILE A 54 -6.65 -16.05 -18.47
C ILE A 54 -6.71 -15.75 -16.97
N ASN A 55 -5.56 -15.43 -16.37
CA ASN A 55 -5.42 -15.21 -14.92
C ASN A 55 -5.62 -13.75 -14.47
N ALA A 56 -5.77 -12.81 -15.41
CA ALA A 56 -6.00 -11.38 -15.15
C ALA A 56 -7.19 -10.85 -15.94
N SER A 57 -7.76 -9.71 -15.52
CA SER A 57 -8.87 -9.03 -16.23
C SER A 57 -8.31 -8.09 -17.31
N TYR A 58 -9.09 -7.91 -18.40
CA TYR A 58 -8.77 -7.02 -19.52
C TYR A 58 -7.47 -7.34 -20.27
N VAL A 59 -7.20 -8.61 -20.49
CA VAL A 59 -6.02 -9.07 -21.23
C VAL A 59 -6.29 -9.08 -22.72
N ASN A 60 -5.44 -8.44 -23.52
CA ASN A 60 -5.59 -8.36 -24.95
C ASN A 60 -5.10 -9.64 -25.66
N LEU A 61 -5.97 -10.26 -26.46
CA LEU A 61 -5.58 -11.23 -27.46
C LEU A 61 -5.18 -10.49 -28.73
N ARG A 62 -3.96 -10.71 -29.22
CA ARG A 62 -3.40 -9.95 -30.35
C ARG A 62 -3.19 -10.82 -31.59
N SER A 63 -3.11 -10.17 -32.76
CA SER A 63 -2.90 -10.84 -34.04
C SER A 63 -1.48 -11.38 -34.23
N GLY A 64 -0.52 -10.95 -33.40
CA GLY A 64 0.87 -11.42 -33.42
C GLY A 64 1.53 -11.37 -32.05
N ALA A 65 2.72 -11.95 -31.94
CA ALA A 65 3.50 -12.09 -30.70
C ALA A 65 4.23 -10.79 -30.34
N GLY A 66 3.51 -9.76 -29.95
CA GLY A 66 4.06 -8.46 -29.54
C GLY A 66 2.94 -7.46 -29.23
N THR A 67 3.28 -6.43 -28.44
CA THR A 67 2.33 -5.36 -28.09
C THR A 67 1.96 -4.45 -29.26
N ASN A 68 2.77 -4.46 -30.32
CA ASN A 68 2.58 -3.71 -31.56
C ASN A 68 1.59 -4.35 -32.54
N TYR A 69 1.10 -5.57 -32.26
CA TYR A 69 0.08 -6.21 -33.09
C TYR A 69 -1.33 -5.80 -32.66
N SER A 70 -2.24 -5.74 -33.63
CA SER A 70 -3.62 -5.33 -33.41
C SER A 70 -4.33 -6.24 -32.38
N VAL A 71 -5.21 -5.64 -31.59
CA VAL A 71 -6.04 -6.36 -30.63
C VAL A 71 -7.21 -7.03 -31.35
N ILE A 72 -7.27 -8.36 -31.27
CA ILE A 72 -8.40 -9.16 -31.82
C ILE A 72 -9.60 -9.09 -30.87
N THR A 73 -9.35 -9.16 -29.57
CA THR A 73 -10.37 -9.03 -28.53
C THR A 73 -9.72 -8.83 -27.18
N CYS A 74 -10.44 -8.23 -26.24
CA CYS A 74 -10.06 -8.13 -24.83
C CYS A 74 -10.71 -9.28 -24.07
N MET A 75 -9.92 -9.98 -23.24
CA MET A 75 -10.34 -11.17 -22.50
C MET A 75 -10.50 -10.84 -21.02
N ALA A 76 -11.59 -11.31 -20.43
CA ALA A 76 -11.80 -11.24 -18.99
C ALA A 76 -11.01 -12.34 -18.24
N LYS A 77 -10.81 -12.15 -16.96
CA LYS A 77 -10.26 -13.19 -16.07
C LYS A 77 -11.12 -14.46 -16.16
N ASN A 78 -10.46 -15.62 -16.14
CA ASN A 78 -11.06 -16.96 -16.31
C ASN A 78 -11.57 -17.29 -17.71
N THR A 79 -11.32 -16.44 -18.74
CA THR A 79 -11.58 -16.80 -20.14
C THR A 79 -10.82 -18.06 -20.49
N LYS A 80 -11.54 -19.13 -20.90
CA LYS A 80 -10.96 -20.44 -21.21
C LYS A 80 -10.45 -20.48 -22.65
N PHE A 81 -9.28 -21.09 -22.85
CA PHE A 81 -8.66 -21.27 -24.15
C PHE A 81 -7.89 -22.59 -24.24
N THR A 82 -7.40 -22.91 -25.44
CA THR A 82 -6.42 -24.00 -25.70
C THR A 82 -5.15 -23.39 -26.29
N PHE A 83 -3.99 -23.96 -25.93
CA PHE A 83 -2.73 -23.61 -26.56
C PHE A 83 -2.70 -24.21 -27.97
N VAL A 84 -2.38 -23.41 -28.99
CA VAL A 84 -2.39 -23.86 -30.39
C VAL A 84 -1.24 -24.84 -30.65
N ASP A 85 -0.03 -24.51 -30.20
CA ASP A 85 1.19 -25.29 -30.44
C ASP A 85 2.12 -25.39 -29.21
N GLY A 86 1.77 -24.77 -28.11
CA GLY A 86 2.55 -24.74 -26.87
C GLY A 86 3.88 -24.02 -26.94
N LYS A 87 4.22 -23.43 -28.08
CA LYS A 87 5.50 -22.72 -28.30
C LYS A 87 5.44 -21.33 -27.68
N LEU A 88 6.56 -20.89 -27.15
CA LEU A 88 6.74 -19.54 -26.65
C LEU A 88 7.39 -18.65 -27.73
N TYR A 89 6.61 -17.73 -28.28
CA TYR A 89 7.05 -16.77 -29.29
C TYR A 89 7.72 -15.56 -28.64
N ASN A 90 8.85 -15.14 -29.20
CA ASN A 90 9.65 -14.03 -28.67
C ASN A 90 9.92 -14.17 -27.16
N SER A 91 10.08 -15.40 -26.65
CA SER A 91 10.32 -15.76 -25.24
C SER A 91 9.24 -15.29 -24.27
N LYS A 92 8.12 -14.72 -24.77
CA LYS A 92 7.09 -14.08 -23.93
C LYS A 92 5.64 -14.38 -24.31
N TRP A 93 5.35 -14.86 -25.52
CA TRP A 93 3.99 -14.95 -26.03
C TRP A 93 3.59 -16.38 -26.38
N TYR A 94 2.39 -16.79 -25.96
CA TYR A 94 1.75 -18.03 -26.39
C TYR A 94 0.70 -17.76 -27.47
N LYS A 95 0.60 -18.66 -28.45
CA LYS A 95 -0.51 -18.69 -29.39
C LYS A 95 -1.62 -19.52 -28.82
N ILE A 96 -2.80 -18.92 -28.64
CA ILE A 96 -3.97 -19.55 -28.02
C ILE A 96 -5.21 -19.45 -28.89
N LYS A 97 -6.16 -20.36 -28.68
CA LYS A 97 -7.50 -20.37 -29.31
C LYS A 97 -8.55 -20.30 -28.23
N LEU A 98 -9.41 -19.31 -28.27
CA LEU A 98 -10.50 -19.14 -27.30
C LEU A 98 -11.57 -20.24 -27.47
N LYS A 99 -12.05 -20.81 -26.34
CA LYS A 99 -13.10 -21.83 -26.38
C LYS A 99 -14.49 -21.24 -26.67
N SER A 100 -14.73 -19.97 -26.38
CA SER A 100 -16.03 -19.31 -26.51
C SER A 100 -16.41 -18.96 -27.96
N ASN A 101 -15.43 -18.60 -28.80
CA ASN A 101 -15.69 -18.07 -30.15
C ASN A 101 -14.65 -18.48 -31.20
N SER A 102 -13.77 -19.45 -30.85
CA SER A 102 -12.69 -19.98 -31.69
C SER A 102 -11.69 -18.96 -32.24
N LYS A 103 -11.71 -17.69 -31.77
CA LYS A 103 -10.70 -16.71 -32.17
C LYS A 103 -9.31 -17.16 -31.72
N THR A 104 -8.34 -17.03 -32.63
CA THR A 104 -6.94 -17.42 -32.38
C THR A 104 -6.06 -16.18 -32.37
N GLY A 105 -5.11 -16.10 -31.45
CA GLY A 105 -4.19 -14.98 -31.36
C GLY A 105 -3.11 -15.21 -30.31
N TYR A 106 -2.39 -14.18 -29.96
CA TYR A 106 -1.26 -14.23 -29.07
C TYR A 106 -1.54 -13.50 -27.76
N VAL A 107 -1.09 -14.09 -26.66
CA VAL A 107 -1.19 -13.54 -25.29
C VAL A 107 0.12 -13.74 -24.57
N THR A 108 0.54 -12.81 -23.71
CA THR A 108 1.78 -12.94 -22.94
C THR A 108 1.69 -14.06 -21.90
N LYS A 109 2.80 -14.76 -21.70
CA LYS A 109 2.89 -15.90 -20.74
C LYS A 109 2.45 -15.52 -19.32
N GLU A 110 2.61 -14.29 -18.92
CA GLU A 110 2.27 -13.78 -17.60
C GLU A 110 0.75 -13.80 -17.31
N TYR A 111 -0.07 -13.75 -18.36
CA TYR A 111 -1.52 -13.70 -18.24
C TYR A 111 -2.22 -15.02 -18.55
N VAL A 112 -1.47 -16.11 -18.68
CA VAL A 112 -2.02 -17.44 -18.93
C VAL A 112 -1.74 -18.39 -17.78
N ALA A 113 -2.70 -19.23 -17.46
CA ALA A 113 -2.56 -20.36 -16.58
C ALA A 113 -2.96 -21.63 -17.33
N VAL A 114 -2.13 -22.66 -17.27
CA VAL A 114 -2.40 -23.97 -17.87
C VAL A 114 -3.41 -24.72 -17.01
N SER A 115 -4.50 -25.22 -17.62
CA SER A 115 -5.41 -26.14 -16.96
C SER A 115 -4.80 -27.53 -17.11
N SER A 116 -4.19 -28.07 -16.08
CA SER A 116 -3.69 -29.44 -16.09
C SER A 116 -4.86 -30.41 -16.24
N SER A 117 -5.08 -30.93 -17.42
CA SER A 117 -5.86 -32.15 -17.65
C SER A 117 -4.92 -33.34 -17.70
N THR A 118 -4.32 -33.63 -16.58
CA THR A 118 -3.91 -35.00 -16.26
C THR A 118 -4.72 -35.39 -15.03
N THR A 119 -5.24 -36.59 -14.99
CA THR A 119 -5.69 -37.28 -13.78
C THR A 119 -4.62 -37.06 -12.72
N ALA A 120 -4.71 -35.96 -12.02
CA ALA A 120 -3.78 -35.60 -10.99
C ALA A 120 -4.11 -36.51 -9.81
N SER A 121 -3.22 -37.42 -9.46
CA SER A 121 -3.08 -37.82 -8.07
C SER A 121 -2.91 -36.50 -7.32
N SER A 122 -3.98 -36.02 -6.68
CA SER A 122 -4.00 -34.77 -5.96
C SER A 122 -2.94 -34.86 -4.86
N VAL A 123 -1.84 -34.11 -5.00
CA VAL A 123 -0.84 -34.05 -3.95
C VAL A 123 -1.52 -33.50 -2.71
N THR A 124 -1.61 -34.34 -1.71
CA THR A 124 -2.19 -34.01 -0.41
C THR A 124 -1.08 -33.79 0.60
N GLY A 125 -1.42 -33.14 1.68
CA GLY A 125 -0.52 -32.92 2.80
C GLY A 125 -1.27 -32.41 4.02
N TYR A 126 -0.55 -31.89 4.96
CA TYR A 126 -1.12 -31.37 6.19
C TYR A 126 -0.31 -30.21 6.76
N VAL A 127 -0.97 -29.42 7.56
CA VAL A 127 -0.35 -28.32 8.31
C VAL A 127 0.53 -28.92 9.41
N SER A 128 1.80 -28.54 9.46
CA SER A 128 2.79 -29.11 10.39
C SER A 128 2.79 -28.45 11.78
N ASP A 129 2.15 -27.29 11.91
CA ASP A 129 2.12 -26.53 13.15
C ASP A 129 0.71 -26.02 13.45
N ASP A 130 0.45 -25.60 14.70
CA ASP A 130 -0.84 -25.03 15.09
C ASP A 130 -0.94 -23.55 14.74
N TYR A 131 -2.17 -23.14 14.40
CA TYR A 131 -2.52 -21.73 14.13
C TYR A 131 -1.77 -21.08 12.95
N VAL A 132 -1.60 -21.85 11.91
CA VAL A 132 -0.96 -21.38 10.70
C VAL A 132 -1.96 -20.58 9.85
N ASN A 133 -1.60 -19.37 9.53
CA ASN A 133 -2.46 -18.50 8.74
C ASN A 133 -2.50 -18.92 7.27
N LEU A 134 -3.70 -19.27 6.78
CA LEU A 134 -4.02 -19.34 5.37
C LEU A 134 -4.33 -17.93 4.87
N ARG A 135 -3.60 -17.43 3.88
CA ARG A 135 -3.71 -16.05 3.42
C ARG A 135 -4.28 -15.93 2.01
N SER A 136 -4.81 -14.75 1.68
CA SER A 136 -5.38 -14.47 0.35
C SER A 136 -4.33 -14.33 -0.76
N GLY A 137 -3.05 -14.19 -0.40
CA GLY A 137 -1.91 -14.08 -1.32
C GLY A 137 -0.62 -14.60 -0.70
N ALA A 138 0.41 -14.78 -1.53
CA ALA A 138 1.71 -15.35 -1.17
C ALA A 138 2.60 -14.30 -0.47
N GLY A 139 2.32 -13.99 0.79
CA GLY A 139 3.08 -13.05 1.61
C GLY A 139 2.40 -12.75 2.94
N THR A 140 3.15 -12.26 3.90
CA THR A 140 2.64 -11.92 5.25
C THR A 140 1.77 -10.66 5.28
N ASN A 141 1.85 -9.83 4.25
CA ASN A 141 1.05 -8.62 4.05
C ASN A 141 -0.37 -8.89 3.51
N TYR A 142 -0.67 -10.11 3.08
CA TYR A 142 -2.01 -10.47 2.62
C TYR A 142 -2.93 -10.83 3.78
N SER A 143 -4.24 -10.58 3.62
CA SER A 143 -5.26 -10.86 4.63
C SER A 143 -5.33 -12.35 4.97
N VAL A 144 -5.64 -12.66 6.23
CA VAL A 144 -5.86 -14.03 6.70
C VAL A 144 -7.25 -14.49 6.25
N VAL A 145 -7.30 -15.56 5.49
CA VAL A 145 -8.53 -16.24 5.02
C VAL A 145 -9.03 -17.22 6.06
N ASP A 146 -8.09 -17.93 6.72
CA ASP A 146 -8.36 -18.88 7.78
C ASP A 146 -7.14 -19.07 8.67
N CYS A 147 -7.35 -19.58 9.88
CA CYS A 147 -6.29 -19.98 10.80
C CYS A 147 -6.35 -21.49 11.00
N LEU A 148 -5.38 -22.20 10.46
CA LEU A 148 -5.36 -23.66 10.37
C LEU A 148 -4.65 -24.27 11.56
N ARG A 149 -5.17 -25.41 12.03
CA ARG A 149 -4.55 -26.21 13.09
C ARG A 149 -3.59 -27.24 12.51
N LYS A 150 -2.68 -27.70 13.34
CA LYS A 150 -1.81 -28.85 13.04
C LYS A 150 -2.66 -30.03 12.58
N ASN A 151 -2.14 -30.77 11.62
CA ASN A 151 -2.80 -31.92 10.96
C ASN A 151 -4.06 -31.55 10.14
N THR A 152 -4.38 -30.24 9.93
CA THR A 152 -5.40 -29.86 8.95
C THR A 152 -5.00 -30.39 7.58
N LYS A 153 -5.87 -31.23 6.98
CA LYS A 153 -5.61 -31.85 5.66
C LYS A 153 -5.74 -30.80 4.56
N LEU A 154 -4.76 -30.81 3.67
CA LEU A 154 -4.63 -29.87 2.56
C LEU A 154 -4.51 -30.62 1.25
N THR A 155 -5.06 -30.06 0.19
CA THR A 155 -4.79 -30.42 -1.19
C THR A 155 -4.00 -29.29 -1.83
N PHE A 156 -2.85 -29.59 -2.43
CA PHE A 156 -2.03 -28.58 -3.09
C PHE A 156 -2.64 -28.23 -4.44
N VAL A 157 -2.94 -26.96 -4.65
CA VAL A 157 -3.41 -26.42 -5.94
C VAL A 157 -2.26 -26.35 -6.93
N SER A 158 -1.04 -26.14 -6.40
CA SER A 158 0.23 -26.24 -7.14
C SER A 158 1.32 -26.66 -6.16
N THR A 159 2.21 -27.54 -6.59
CA THR A 159 3.41 -27.95 -5.84
C THR A 159 4.57 -26.97 -6.04
N SER A 160 4.45 -26.03 -6.98
CA SER A 160 5.41 -24.93 -7.16
C SER A 160 5.22 -23.86 -6.10
N LEU A 161 6.33 -23.31 -5.61
CA LEU A 161 6.32 -22.22 -4.64
C LEU A 161 5.99 -20.87 -5.30
N TYR A 162 5.15 -20.10 -4.66
CA TYR A 162 4.92 -18.68 -4.95
C TYR A 162 5.86 -17.84 -4.09
N ASN A 163 6.52 -16.86 -4.68
CA ASN A 163 7.52 -16.02 -4.01
C ASN A 163 8.55 -16.85 -3.20
N SER A 164 8.99 -18.00 -3.76
CA SER A 164 9.98 -18.92 -3.19
C SER A 164 9.68 -19.45 -1.78
N ALA A 165 8.54 -19.11 -1.18
CA ALA A 165 8.22 -19.43 0.21
C ALA A 165 6.76 -19.88 0.49
N TRP A 166 5.86 -19.85 -0.47
CA TRP A 166 4.43 -20.06 -0.23
C TRP A 166 3.84 -21.10 -1.17
N TYR A 167 3.01 -21.99 -0.64
CA TYR A 167 2.19 -22.90 -1.43
C TYR A 167 0.76 -22.38 -1.54
N LYS A 168 0.12 -22.58 -2.68
CA LYS A 168 -1.32 -22.40 -2.84
C LYS A 168 -2.01 -23.73 -2.53
N VAL A 169 -2.87 -23.72 -1.53
CA VAL A 169 -3.53 -24.92 -1.02
C VAL A 169 -5.04 -24.74 -0.90
N LYS A 170 -5.75 -25.83 -0.88
CA LYS A 170 -7.17 -25.95 -0.56
C LYS A 170 -7.32 -26.76 0.72
N VAL A 171 -8.03 -26.23 1.71
CA VAL A 171 -8.34 -26.95 2.95
C VAL A 171 -9.41 -27.99 2.64
N THR A 172 -9.13 -29.26 2.93
CA THR A 172 -9.99 -30.39 2.53
C THR A 172 -11.38 -30.32 3.20
N SER A 173 -11.45 -29.93 4.47
CA SER A 173 -12.67 -29.90 5.27
C SER A 173 -13.60 -28.72 4.96
N THR A 174 -13.04 -27.55 4.58
CA THR A 174 -13.80 -26.31 4.39
C THR A 174 -13.86 -25.85 2.96
N ALA A 175 -13.13 -26.50 2.05
CA ALA A 175 -12.93 -26.12 0.65
C ALA A 175 -12.33 -24.71 0.45
N LYS A 176 -11.93 -24.00 1.53
CA LYS A 176 -11.28 -22.68 1.44
C LYS A 176 -9.92 -22.81 0.76
N THR A 177 -9.62 -21.89 -0.14
CA THR A 177 -8.36 -21.83 -0.89
C THR A 177 -7.57 -20.59 -0.47
N GLY A 178 -6.26 -20.73 -0.30
CA GLY A 178 -5.36 -19.65 0.04
C GLY A 178 -3.90 -20.03 -0.06
N TYR A 179 -3.03 -19.18 0.49
CA TYR A 179 -1.59 -19.37 0.48
C TYR A 179 -1.08 -19.64 1.90
N ILE A 180 -0.21 -20.64 2.03
CA ILE A 180 0.40 -21.04 3.28
C ILE A 180 1.93 -21.09 3.11
N LYS A 181 2.67 -20.66 4.13
CA LYS A 181 4.13 -20.65 4.07
C LYS A 181 4.67 -22.09 4.07
N LYS A 182 5.67 -22.38 3.23
CA LYS A 182 6.24 -23.73 3.05
C LYS A 182 6.69 -24.40 4.36
N ASP A 183 7.19 -23.58 5.28
CA ASP A 183 7.74 -24.06 6.56
C ASP A 183 6.66 -24.70 7.47
N TYR A 184 5.39 -24.45 7.19
CA TYR A 184 4.25 -24.92 7.99
C TYR A 184 3.41 -25.99 7.32
N VAL A 185 3.91 -26.63 6.27
CA VAL A 185 3.19 -27.72 5.59
C VAL A 185 4.10 -28.88 5.29
N LYS A 186 3.55 -30.11 5.35
CA LYS A 186 4.18 -31.32 4.91
C LYS A 186 3.32 -31.97 3.83
N MET A 187 3.96 -32.37 2.72
CA MET A 187 3.32 -33.14 1.64
C MET A 187 3.38 -34.61 1.96
N ASN A 188 2.31 -35.33 1.62
CA ASN A 188 2.32 -36.80 1.65
C ASN A 188 3.02 -37.28 0.37
N SER A 189 4.25 -37.75 0.48
CA SER A 189 4.99 -38.33 -0.65
C SER A 189 4.57 -39.75 -0.88
N SER A 190 4.19 -40.10 -2.09
CA SER A 190 4.22 -41.48 -2.60
C SER A 190 5.66 -41.79 -3.00
N THR A 191 6.22 -42.83 -2.39
CA THR A 191 7.50 -43.52 -2.69
C THR A 191 8.80 -42.77 -2.34
N GLN A 192 9.39 -43.22 -1.21
CA GLN A 192 10.84 -43.27 -1.04
C GLN A 192 11.24 -44.42 -0.12
N PRO A 193 12.33 -45.17 -0.47
CA PRO A 193 12.86 -46.21 0.37
C PRO A 193 13.57 -45.63 1.61
N ALA A 194 13.42 -46.32 2.71
CA ALA A 194 14.01 -45.99 3.99
C ALA A 194 15.54 -45.92 3.96
N THR A 195 16.11 -44.80 4.33
CA THR A 195 17.47 -44.73 4.87
C THR A 195 17.41 -44.32 6.32
N LYS A 196 17.90 -45.21 7.14
CA LYS A 196 18.04 -45.14 8.59
C LYS A 196 19.01 -44.02 8.94
N ALA A 197 18.57 -42.97 9.56
CA ALA A 197 19.45 -41.97 10.16
C ALA A 197 19.47 -42.18 11.68
N THR A 198 20.64 -42.46 12.14
CA THR A 198 21.06 -42.64 13.55
C THR A 198 20.83 -41.36 14.33
N GLN A 199 20.21 -41.53 15.45
CA GLN A 199 19.98 -40.49 16.48
C GLN A 199 21.29 -40.21 17.23
N PRO A 200 21.67 -38.94 17.44
CA PRO A 200 22.64 -38.67 18.47
C PRO A 200 21.92 -38.50 19.81
N THR A 201 22.21 -39.39 20.70
CA THR A 201 21.89 -39.30 22.11
C THR A 201 22.69 -38.15 22.73
N THR A 202 22.02 -37.13 23.21
CA THR A 202 22.58 -36.24 24.22
C THR A 202 21.82 -36.40 25.53
N LYS A 203 22.58 -36.73 26.50
CA LYS A 203 22.34 -37.10 27.90
C LYS A 203 21.48 -36.06 28.60
N ALA A 204 20.36 -36.50 29.18
CA ALA A 204 19.55 -35.70 30.08
C ALA A 204 20.35 -35.36 31.35
N THR A 205 20.47 -34.07 31.62
CA THR A 205 20.85 -33.59 32.93
C THR A 205 19.59 -33.50 33.79
N LYS A 206 19.68 -34.14 34.96
CA LYS A 206 18.69 -34.32 36.02
C LYS A 206 18.14 -33.02 36.53
N PRO A 207 16.83 -32.90 36.83
CA PRO A 207 16.24 -31.69 37.38
C PRO A 207 16.70 -31.45 38.83
N VAL A 208 17.04 -30.23 39.08
CA VAL A 208 17.25 -29.75 40.47
C VAL A 208 15.88 -29.73 41.19
N THR A 209 15.86 -30.37 42.32
CA THR A 209 14.74 -30.51 43.25
C THR A 209 14.05 -29.21 43.59
N GLN A 210 12.73 -29.22 43.40
CA GLN A 210 11.76 -28.24 43.80
C GLN A 210 11.56 -28.22 45.31
N PRO A 211 11.47 -27.06 45.98
CA PRO A 211 10.89 -27.00 47.31
C PRO A 211 9.34 -27.04 47.15
N THR A 212 8.75 -28.01 47.77
CA THR A 212 7.31 -28.16 47.97
C THR A 212 6.79 -27.00 48.83
N ALA A 213 5.99 -26.12 48.20
CA ALA A 213 5.09 -25.21 48.90
C ALA A 213 3.66 -25.52 48.41
N SER A 214 2.77 -25.70 49.36
CA SER A 214 1.35 -26.02 49.22
C SER A 214 0.66 -25.22 48.12
N ALA A 215 0.05 -25.92 47.16
CA ALA A 215 -0.68 -25.33 46.04
C ALA A 215 -2.00 -24.72 46.52
N SER A 216 -2.05 -23.45 46.81
CA SER A 216 -3.30 -22.68 46.66
C SER A 216 -3.53 -22.50 45.15
N THR A 217 -4.55 -23.15 44.61
CA THR A 217 -4.90 -23.04 43.18
C THR A 217 -5.49 -21.65 42.86
N VAL A 218 -4.63 -20.69 42.61
CA VAL A 218 -5.05 -19.38 42.20
C VAL A 218 -5.57 -19.49 40.77
N SER A 219 -6.86 -19.21 40.57
CA SER A 219 -7.50 -19.18 39.26
C SER A 219 -7.49 -17.78 38.65
N GLY A 220 -7.69 -17.71 37.37
CA GLY A 220 -7.78 -16.45 36.63
C GLY A 220 -8.32 -16.63 35.23
N TYR A 221 -8.23 -15.58 34.42
CA TYR A 221 -8.70 -15.59 33.06
C TYR A 221 -7.88 -14.66 32.17
N ILE A 222 -7.89 -14.93 30.87
CA ILE A 222 -7.22 -14.14 29.83
C ILE A 222 -8.06 -12.89 29.54
N THR A 223 -7.41 -11.74 29.47
CA THR A 223 -8.04 -10.41 29.41
C THR A 223 -8.15 -9.84 27.99
N ASP A 224 -7.62 -10.55 26.96
CA ASP A 224 -7.64 -10.10 25.56
C ASP A 224 -7.82 -11.31 24.61
N ASP A 225 -8.21 -11.04 23.37
CA ASP A 225 -8.33 -12.05 22.33
C ASP A 225 -6.97 -12.36 21.68
N TYR A 226 -6.78 -13.62 21.29
CA TYR A 226 -5.58 -14.09 20.58
C TYR A 226 -4.28 -13.96 21.36
N VAL A 227 -4.35 -14.11 22.66
CA VAL A 227 -3.19 -14.09 23.56
C VAL A 227 -2.40 -15.38 23.44
N ASN A 228 -1.14 -15.29 23.15
CA ASN A 228 -0.28 -16.45 23.00
C ASN A 228 0.19 -17.01 24.35
N LEU A 229 -0.15 -18.29 24.64
CA LEU A 229 0.52 -19.10 25.62
C LEU A 229 1.83 -19.63 25.05
N ARG A 230 2.95 -19.39 25.68
CA ARG A 230 4.28 -19.71 25.14
C ARG A 230 5.01 -20.77 25.97
N SER A 231 5.94 -21.49 25.34
CA SER A 231 6.74 -22.53 25.99
C SER A 231 7.76 -21.97 27.00
N GLY A 232 8.00 -20.66 27.02
CA GLY A 232 8.91 -19.99 27.95
C GLY A 232 8.54 -18.52 28.15
N ALA A 233 9.13 -17.90 29.18
CA ALA A 233 8.85 -16.54 29.59
C ALA A 233 9.52 -15.49 28.66
N GLY A 234 8.97 -15.30 27.45
CA GLY A 234 9.45 -14.34 26.46
C GLY A 234 8.79 -14.51 25.09
N THR A 235 8.85 -13.46 24.26
CA THR A 235 8.23 -13.45 22.92
C THR A 235 9.00 -14.29 21.90
N SER A 236 10.23 -14.68 22.17
CA SER A 236 11.06 -15.57 21.33
C SER A 236 10.71 -17.05 21.45
N TYR A 237 9.99 -17.44 22.51
CA TYR A 237 9.59 -18.83 22.71
C TYR A 237 8.40 -19.20 21.83
N SER A 238 8.31 -20.51 21.49
CA SER A 238 7.24 -21.04 20.64
C SER A 238 5.87 -20.87 21.28
N VAL A 239 4.84 -20.71 20.46
CA VAL A 239 3.45 -20.61 20.92
C VAL A 239 2.92 -22.02 21.17
N VAL A 240 2.50 -22.27 22.40
CA VAL A 240 1.86 -23.53 22.83
C VAL A 240 0.39 -23.54 22.47
N GLU A 241 -0.28 -22.39 22.68
CA GLU A 241 -1.69 -22.20 22.34
C GLU A 241 -2.00 -20.71 22.16
N CYS A 242 -2.99 -20.39 21.34
CA CYS A 242 -3.54 -19.04 21.22
C CYS A 242 -4.87 -18.98 21.97
N MET A 243 -4.88 -18.23 23.05
CA MET A 243 -6.01 -18.12 23.97
C MET A 243 -6.96 -17.01 23.57
N ARG A 244 -8.23 -17.23 23.85
CA ARG A 244 -9.29 -16.23 23.67
C ARG A 244 -9.54 -15.47 24.95
N LEU A 245 -10.11 -14.29 24.80
CA LEU A 245 -10.67 -13.53 25.93
C LEU A 245 -11.52 -14.42 26.82
N ASN A 246 -11.38 -14.29 28.14
CA ASN A 246 -12.05 -15.08 29.18
C ASN A 246 -11.68 -16.58 29.20
N THR A 247 -10.63 -17.02 28.50
CA THR A 247 -10.08 -18.37 28.68
C THR A 247 -9.69 -18.55 30.13
N LYS A 248 -10.31 -19.51 30.82
CA LYS A 248 -10.04 -19.83 32.25
C LYS A 248 -8.69 -20.49 32.40
N VAL A 249 -7.94 -20.02 33.36
CA VAL A 249 -6.58 -20.51 33.69
C VAL A 249 -6.41 -20.72 35.19
N THR A 250 -5.46 -21.56 35.56
CA THR A 250 -4.90 -21.67 36.89
C THR A 250 -3.44 -21.25 36.85
N PHE A 251 -3.00 -20.48 37.83
CA PHE A 251 -1.59 -20.08 37.93
C PHE A 251 -0.78 -21.25 38.51
N VAL A 252 0.23 -21.70 37.75
CA VAL A 252 1.22 -22.67 38.21
C VAL A 252 2.15 -22.00 39.23
N SER A 253 2.38 -20.70 39.06
CA SER A 253 3.05 -19.87 40.01
C SER A 253 2.54 -18.42 39.90
N THR A 254 2.30 -17.80 41.04
CA THR A 254 1.95 -16.37 41.16
C THR A 254 3.17 -15.45 41.07
N LYS A 255 4.37 -16.00 41.05
CA LYS A 255 5.60 -15.26 40.77
C LYS A 255 5.75 -14.95 39.28
N LEU A 256 6.18 -13.73 39.00
CA LEU A 256 6.53 -13.32 37.64
C LEU A 256 7.89 -13.89 37.22
N TYR A 257 7.92 -14.47 36.03
CA TYR A 257 9.16 -14.84 35.35
C TYR A 257 9.60 -13.68 34.48
N ASN A 258 10.88 -13.34 34.51
CA ASN A 258 11.44 -12.18 33.79
C ASN A 258 10.64 -10.87 34.01
N ASN A 259 10.05 -10.70 35.20
CA ASN A 259 9.26 -9.54 35.65
C ASN A 259 7.99 -9.25 34.80
N ASP A 260 7.66 -10.08 33.81
CA ASP A 260 6.60 -9.80 32.85
C ASP A 260 5.70 -11.00 32.54
N TRP A 261 6.05 -12.23 32.98
CA TRP A 261 5.35 -13.44 32.55
C TRP A 261 4.87 -14.29 33.70
N TYR A 262 3.64 -14.77 33.63
CA TYR A 262 3.10 -15.81 34.52
C TYR A 262 3.18 -17.17 33.87
N ASN A 263 3.49 -18.20 34.66
CA ASN A 263 3.29 -19.58 34.25
C ASN A 263 1.88 -20.03 34.63
N ILE A 264 1.09 -20.40 33.63
CA ILE A 264 -0.31 -20.77 33.79
C ILE A 264 -0.62 -22.13 33.15
N LYS A 265 -1.71 -22.74 33.61
CA LYS A 265 -2.32 -23.95 33.09
C LYS A 265 -3.72 -23.64 32.59
N LEU A 266 -4.04 -24.04 31.35
CA LEU A 266 -5.38 -23.90 30.79
C LEU A 266 -6.33 -24.87 31.47
N THR A 267 -7.49 -24.39 31.90
CA THR A 267 -8.51 -25.23 32.55
C THR A 267 -9.18 -26.18 31.58
N SER A 268 -9.23 -25.83 30.29
CA SER A 268 -9.93 -26.59 29.24
C SER A 268 -9.21 -27.84 28.76
N ASN A 269 -7.85 -27.84 28.74
CA ASN A 269 -7.06 -28.91 28.13
C ASN A 269 -5.75 -29.20 28.87
N SER A 270 -5.58 -28.64 30.06
CA SER A 270 -4.42 -28.85 30.95
C SER A 270 -3.06 -28.46 30.38
N LYS A 271 -2.98 -27.79 29.23
CA LYS A 271 -1.73 -27.26 28.69
C LYS A 271 -1.15 -26.19 29.60
N THR A 272 0.16 -26.23 29.81
CA THR A 272 0.90 -25.25 30.62
C THR A 272 1.79 -24.39 29.72
N GLY A 273 2.06 -23.18 30.16
CA GLY A 273 2.95 -22.28 29.47
C GLY A 273 2.96 -20.89 30.09
N TYR A 274 3.61 -19.96 29.40
CA TYR A 274 3.83 -18.62 29.88
C TYR A 274 2.97 -17.63 29.13
N VAL A 275 2.30 -16.75 29.89
CA VAL A 275 1.50 -15.65 29.37
C VAL A 275 2.02 -14.33 29.94
N LYS A 276 2.02 -13.28 29.14
CA LYS A 276 2.44 -11.96 29.61
C LYS A 276 1.42 -11.43 30.62
N LYS A 277 1.89 -10.85 31.73
CA LYS A 277 1.07 -10.37 32.85
C LYS A 277 -0.05 -9.42 32.45
N ASP A 278 0.16 -8.62 31.39
CA ASP A 278 -0.80 -7.65 30.87
C ASP A 278 -2.07 -8.29 30.26
N TYR A 279 -2.02 -9.59 29.95
CA TYR A 279 -3.05 -10.34 29.27
C TYR A 279 -3.72 -11.42 30.13
N VAL A 280 -3.45 -11.43 31.45
CA VAL A 280 -4.05 -12.39 32.36
C VAL A 280 -4.38 -11.73 33.71
N LYS A 281 -5.56 -12.03 34.24
CA LYS A 281 -6.02 -11.52 35.54
C LYS A 281 -6.26 -12.66 36.51
N MET A 282 -5.79 -12.51 37.76
CA MET A 282 -6.06 -13.42 38.85
C MET A 282 -7.42 -13.14 39.49
N ASN A 283 -8.13 -14.18 39.86
CA ASN A 283 -9.36 -14.06 40.68
C ASN A 283 -8.98 -13.86 42.14
N GLY A 284 -9.47 -12.81 42.76
CA GLY A 284 -9.35 -12.63 44.22
C GLY A 284 -8.12 -11.88 44.74
N GLN A 285 -7.31 -11.26 43.85
CA GLN A 285 -6.26 -10.34 44.34
C GLN A 285 -6.42 -8.94 43.76
N THR A 286 -6.41 -7.95 44.63
CA THR A 286 -6.20 -6.54 44.32
C THR A 286 -4.70 -6.34 44.01
N GLN A 287 -4.41 -5.77 42.88
CA GLN A 287 -3.07 -5.36 42.45
C GLN A 287 -2.51 -4.33 43.45
N PRO A 288 -1.21 -4.36 43.80
CA PRO A 288 -0.62 -3.38 44.71
C PRO A 288 -0.69 -1.98 44.06
N THR A 289 -1.48 -1.14 44.63
CA THR A 289 -1.54 0.30 44.33
C THR A 289 -0.48 1.00 45.20
N THR A 290 0.35 1.82 44.56
CA THR A 290 1.13 2.84 45.23
C THR A 290 0.20 3.81 45.95
N THR A 291 0.38 3.95 47.22
CA THR A 291 -0.37 4.80 48.15
C THR A 291 -0.31 6.28 47.80
N GLN A 292 -1.47 6.90 47.72
CA GLN A 292 -1.65 8.31 47.98
C GLN A 292 -2.90 8.49 48.92
N PRO A 293 -2.91 9.47 49.81
CA PRO A 293 -3.71 9.46 51.04
C PRO A 293 -5.21 9.65 50.82
N THR A 294 -5.91 9.00 51.68
CA THR A 294 -7.36 8.96 51.83
C THR A 294 -7.98 10.31 52.19
N THR A 295 -9.05 10.67 51.46
CA THR A 295 -10.15 11.40 52.04
C THR A 295 -11.46 10.68 51.74
N ALA A 296 -12.29 10.69 52.77
CA ALA A 296 -13.47 9.92 53.05
C ALA A 296 -14.46 9.56 51.93
N LYS A 297 -14.96 8.34 52.06
CA LYS A 297 -16.15 7.71 51.44
C LYS A 297 -17.39 8.61 51.39
N PRO A 298 -18.19 8.50 50.32
CA PRO A 298 -19.55 8.01 50.48
C PRO A 298 -19.85 6.73 49.73
N SER A 299 -20.49 5.85 50.41
CA SER A 299 -21.17 4.64 49.94
C SER A 299 -22.22 4.97 48.91
N THR A 300 -22.09 4.49 47.67
CA THR A 300 -23.24 4.36 46.76
C THR A 300 -23.10 3.11 45.93
N GLY A 301 -24.17 2.33 45.88
CA GLY A 301 -24.32 1.00 45.34
C GLY A 301 -23.73 0.79 43.93
N SER A 302 -23.10 -0.32 43.75
CA SER A 302 -22.57 -0.80 42.46
C SER A 302 -23.72 -1.05 41.49
N SER A 303 -23.96 -0.15 40.54
CA SER A 303 -24.99 -0.31 39.51
C SER A 303 -24.34 -0.63 38.14
N VAL A 304 -24.96 -1.50 37.38
CA VAL A 304 -24.64 -1.70 35.95
C VAL A 304 -25.39 -0.64 35.14
N LYS A 305 -24.67 0.12 34.30
CA LYS A 305 -25.27 1.12 33.43
C LYS A 305 -24.88 0.84 31.97
N LEU A 306 -25.89 0.81 31.09
CA LEU A 306 -25.70 0.61 29.67
C LEU A 306 -25.68 1.93 28.90
N SER A 307 -24.97 1.97 27.78
CA SER A 307 -24.94 3.12 26.87
C SER A 307 -26.28 3.44 26.23
N VAL A 308 -27.16 2.44 26.13
CA VAL A 308 -28.53 2.57 25.60
C VAL A 308 -29.48 1.60 26.34
N SER A 309 -30.72 2.00 26.52
CA SER A 309 -31.79 1.16 27.11
C SER A 309 -32.65 0.47 26.04
N SER A 310 -32.68 1.00 24.84
CA SER A 310 -33.34 0.38 23.68
C SER A 310 -32.67 0.78 22.36
N LYS A 311 -32.77 -0.10 21.36
CA LYS A 311 -32.24 0.16 20.00
C LYS A 311 -33.01 -0.64 18.95
N SER A 312 -33.41 0.05 17.86
CA SER A 312 -33.86 -0.61 16.63
C SER A 312 -32.68 -0.78 15.69
N ILE A 313 -32.49 -1.98 15.12
CA ILE A 313 -31.46 -2.33 14.14
C ILE A 313 -32.08 -3.18 13.05
N PHE A 314 -31.48 -3.17 11.87
CA PHE A 314 -31.92 -4.00 10.74
C PHE A 314 -31.22 -5.35 10.75
N THR A 315 -31.85 -6.38 10.17
CA THR A 315 -31.29 -7.71 10.00
C THR A 315 -29.90 -7.66 9.36
N GLY A 316 -28.94 -8.43 9.87
CA GLY A 316 -27.54 -8.49 9.40
C GLY A 316 -26.63 -7.41 10.01
N ASN A 317 -27.17 -6.38 10.65
CA ASN A 317 -26.38 -5.31 11.24
C ASN A 317 -25.85 -5.67 12.63
N ARG A 318 -24.79 -4.98 13.05
CA ARG A 318 -24.15 -5.12 14.36
C ARG A 318 -24.23 -3.81 15.13
N PHE A 319 -24.32 -3.88 16.45
CA PHE A 319 -24.40 -2.71 17.32
C PHE A 319 -23.65 -2.97 18.63
N ALA A 320 -22.71 -2.09 18.97
CA ALA A 320 -21.95 -2.17 20.22
C ALA A 320 -22.72 -1.48 21.36
N ILE A 321 -23.02 -2.22 22.44
CA ILE A 321 -23.53 -1.70 23.70
C ILE A 321 -22.36 -1.67 24.68
N THR A 322 -22.11 -0.51 25.27
CA THR A 322 -21.08 -0.37 26.31
C THR A 322 -21.77 -0.48 27.69
N ALA A 323 -21.24 -1.31 28.58
CA ALA A 323 -21.63 -1.38 29.99
C ALA A 323 -20.58 -0.71 30.87
N THR A 324 -21.02 0.08 31.82
CA THR A 324 -20.19 0.60 32.93
C THR A 324 -20.60 -0.12 34.19
N ALA A 325 -19.65 -0.83 34.81
CA ALA A 325 -19.83 -1.58 36.06
C ALA A 325 -18.52 -1.60 36.86
N SER A 326 -18.60 -1.87 38.15
CA SER A 326 -17.42 -1.98 39.03
C SER A 326 -16.63 -3.30 38.88
N GLY A 327 -17.22 -4.32 38.23
CA GLY A 327 -16.66 -5.65 38.01
C GLY A 327 -16.82 -6.14 36.58
N SER A 328 -16.46 -7.41 36.34
CA SER A 328 -16.65 -8.07 35.05
C SER A 328 -18.14 -8.13 34.68
N VAL A 329 -18.40 -7.89 33.39
CA VAL A 329 -19.78 -7.91 32.85
C VAL A 329 -19.98 -9.18 32.03
N SER A 330 -21.02 -9.94 32.35
CA SER A 330 -21.53 -11.02 31.49
C SER A 330 -22.73 -10.54 30.68
N TRP A 331 -22.87 -11.08 29.49
CA TRP A 331 -23.91 -10.69 28.53
C TRP A 331 -24.79 -11.86 28.16
N SER A 332 -26.10 -11.63 28.04
CA SER A 332 -27.07 -12.62 27.56
C SER A 332 -28.14 -11.98 26.67
N SER A 333 -28.77 -12.80 25.87
CA SER A 333 -29.94 -12.42 25.05
C SER A 333 -31.11 -13.31 25.39
N SER A 334 -32.31 -12.70 25.54
CA SER A 334 -33.56 -13.42 25.78
C SER A 334 -34.03 -14.21 24.54
N ASN A 335 -33.58 -13.84 23.34
CA ASN A 335 -33.92 -14.55 22.10
C ASN A 335 -32.77 -14.52 21.13
N THR A 336 -31.95 -15.57 21.15
CA THR A 336 -30.75 -15.71 20.29
C THR A 336 -31.07 -15.95 18.81
N GLY A 337 -32.32 -16.33 18.49
CA GLY A 337 -32.82 -16.42 17.12
C GLY A 337 -33.05 -15.03 16.48
N VAL A 338 -33.43 -14.05 17.30
CA VAL A 338 -33.67 -12.66 16.88
C VAL A 338 -32.36 -11.86 16.91
N ALA A 339 -31.66 -11.88 18.06
CA ALA A 339 -30.38 -11.18 18.22
C ALA A 339 -29.48 -11.92 19.19
N THR A 340 -28.19 -11.99 18.87
CA THR A 340 -27.14 -12.50 19.79
C THR A 340 -26.30 -11.34 20.30
N VAL A 341 -25.66 -11.56 21.47
CA VAL A 341 -24.66 -10.64 22.03
C VAL A 341 -23.40 -11.42 22.38
N ASP A 342 -22.21 -10.86 22.10
CA ASP A 342 -20.96 -11.45 22.52
C ASP A 342 -20.46 -10.86 23.86
N SER A 343 -19.34 -11.41 24.37
CA SER A 343 -18.73 -10.98 25.66
C SER A 343 -18.28 -9.51 25.70
N ARG A 344 -18.23 -8.84 24.55
CA ARG A 344 -17.86 -7.43 24.41
C ARG A 344 -19.07 -6.50 24.35
N GLY A 345 -20.31 -7.05 24.45
CA GLY A 345 -21.54 -6.29 24.29
C GLY A 345 -21.90 -5.99 22.83
N ILE A 346 -21.33 -6.73 21.85
CA ILE A 346 -21.65 -6.53 20.44
C ILE A 346 -22.86 -7.38 20.08
N VAL A 347 -23.96 -6.71 19.80
CA VAL A 347 -25.22 -7.31 19.36
C VAL A 347 -25.18 -7.57 17.87
N THR A 348 -25.59 -8.75 17.43
CA THR A 348 -25.77 -9.11 16.02
C THR A 348 -27.23 -9.42 15.75
N ALA A 349 -27.87 -8.67 14.87
CA ALA A 349 -29.27 -8.87 14.45
C ALA A 349 -29.37 -10.03 13.45
N LYS A 350 -30.19 -11.05 13.75
CA LYS A 350 -30.35 -12.24 12.92
C LYS A 350 -31.68 -12.25 12.16
N LYS A 351 -32.77 -12.03 12.84
CA LYS A 351 -34.14 -12.12 12.26
C LYS A 351 -35.01 -11.03 12.85
N ALA A 352 -35.95 -10.53 12.08
CA ALA A 352 -36.94 -9.54 12.57
C ALA A 352 -37.67 -10.03 13.82
N GLY A 353 -37.86 -9.15 14.80
CA GLY A 353 -38.48 -9.46 16.09
C GLY A 353 -37.89 -8.62 17.21
N SER A 354 -38.14 -9.02 18.46
CA SER A 354 -37.62 -8.34 19.66
C SER A 354 -36.82 -9.29 20.53
N ALA A 355 -35.73 -8.80 21.11
CA ALA A 355 -34.93 -9.49 22.10
C ALA A 355 -34.46 -8.50 23.17
N THR A 356 -34.33 -8.97 24.42
CA THR A 356 -33.75 -8.19 25.52
C THR A 356 -32.30 -8.64 25.72
N ILE A 357 -31.38 -7.72 25.62
CA ILE A 357 -29.98 -7.94 25.96
C ILE A 357 -29.76 -7.54 27.41
N THR A 358 -29.22 -8.43 28.20
CA THR A 358 -28.93 -8.23 29.64
C THR A 358 -27.43 -8.20 29.87
N ALA A 359 -26.95 -7.18 30.54
CA ALA A 359 -25.59 -7.09 31.09
C ALA A 359 -25.66 -7.28 32.60
N LYS A 360 -24.88 -8.22 33.14
CA LYS A 360 -24.86 -8.54 34.57
C LYS A 360 -23.43 -8.44 35.12
N SER A 361 -23.28 -7.79 36.27
CA SER A 361 -22.04 -7.70 37.04
C SER A 361 -22.32 -7.95 38.52
N GLY A 362 -21.85 -9.09 39.06
CA GLY A 362 -22.24 -9.55 40.39
C GLY A 362 -23.78 -9.77 40.49
N SER A 363 -24.42 -9.18 41.51
CA SER A 363 -25.87 -9.21 41.72
C SER A 363 -26.65 -8.19 40.88
N HIS A 364 -25.97 -7.22 40.24
CA HIS A 364 -26.59 -6.11 39.51
C HIS A 364 -26.70 -6.41 38.01
N SER A 365 -27.78 -5.94 37.42
CA SER A 365 -28.00 -6.09 35.97
C SER A 365 -28.65 -4.86 35.35
N ALA A 366 -28.45 -4.67 34.07
CA ALA A 366 -29.16 -3.70 33.26
C ALA A 366 -29.53 -4.33 31.91
N THR A 367 -30.64 -3.87 31.34
CA THR A 367 -31.20 -4.44 30.12
C THR A 367 -31.31 -3.40 29.01
N CYS A 368 -31.18 -3.89 27.76
CA CYS A 368 -31.41 -3.12 26.55
C CYS A 368 -32.39 -3.88 25.65
N LYS A 369 -33.53 -3.26 25.29
CA LYS A 369 -34.51 -3.82 24.34
C LYS A 369 -33.99 -3.62 22.92
N ILE A 370 -33.78 -4.71 22.20
CA ILE A 370 -33.41 -4.70 20.78
C ILE A 370 -34.62 -5.06 19.94
N THR A 371 -34.96 -4.19 19.00
CA THR A 371 -35.97 -4.46 17.96
C THR A 371 -35.26 -4.63 16.61
N VAL A 372 -35.30 -5.83 16.06
CA VAL A 372 -34.75 -6.12 14.74
C VAL A 372 -35.86 -5.92 13.71
N LYS A 373 -35.57 -5.08 12.70
CA LYS A 373 -36.47 -4.80 11.57
C LYS A 373 -35.96 -5.47 10.31
N SER A 374 -36.86 -5.93 9.45
CA SER A 374 -36.58 -6.23 8.06
C SER A 374 -36.40 -4.90 7.30
N GLY A 375 -35.44 -4.83 6.39
CA GLY A 375 -35.20 -3.62 5.61
C GLY A 375 -34.34 -3.87 4.39
N SER A 376 -34.32 -2.92 3.47
CA SER A 376 -33.46 -2.94 2.30
C SER A 376 -32.00 -2.75 2.69
N SER A 377 -31.09 -3.38 1.95
CA SER A 377 -29.68 -3.24 2.20
C SER A 377 -29.16 -1.84 1.83
N VAL A 378 -28.62 -1.12 2.80
CA VAL A 378 -27.75 0.03 2.56
C VAL A 378 -26.34 -0.51 2.38
N ASN A 379 -25.62 0.00 1.40
CA ASN A 379 -24.27 -0.46 1.11
C ASN A 379 -23.23 0.51 1.68
N ILE A 380 -22.27 -0.01 2.44
CA ILE A 380 -21.10 0.75 2.91
C ILE A 380 -19.80 0.02 2.61
N SER A 381 -18.71 0.78 2.48
CA SER A 381 -17.41 0.25 2.06
C SER A 381 -16.82 -0.79 3.03
N ASN A 382 -17.10 -0.70 4.33
CA ASN A 382 -16.49 -1.55 5.35
C ASN A 382 -17.51 -1.90 6.43
N SER A 383 -17.55 -3.15 6.87
CA SER A 383 -18.44 -3.63 7.93
C SER A 383 -17.76 -3.84 9.28
N ASN A 384 -16.43 -3.97 9.28
CA ASN A 384 -15.63 -4.17 10.49
C ASN A 384 -14.20 -3.65 10.29
N VAL A 385 -13.68 -2.83 11.22
CA VAL A 385 -12.36 -2.19 11.11
C VAL A 385 -11.69 -2.07 12.48
N ASN A 386 -10.37 -2.33 12.51
CA ASN A 386 -9.50 -1.91 13.60
C ASN A 386 -8.87 -0.57 13.23
N LEU A 387 -9.11 0.46 14.02
CA LEU A 387 -8.67 1.83 13.76
C LEU A 387 -7.90 2.37 14.97
N PRO A 388 -6.62 2.74 14.84
CA PRO A 388 -5.86 3.31 15.95
C PRO A 388 -6.50 4.59 16.50
N TRP A 389 -6.42 4.79 17.81
CA TRP A 389 -6.88 6.01 18.43
C TRP A 389 -6.18 7.24 17.84
N GLN A 390 -6.94 8.27 17.55
CA GLN A 390 -6.58 9.51 16.86
C GLN A 390 -6.40 9.37 15.34
N LYS A 391 -6.59 8.18 14.78
CA LYS A 391 -6.76 8.05 13.34
C LYS A 391 -8.21 8.20 12.91
N SER A 392 -8.36 8.51 11.67
CA SER A 392 -9.64 8.68 10.99
C SER A 392 -9.72 7.72 9.81
N MET A 393 -10.92 7.51 9.31
CA MET A 393 -11.19 6.69 8.13
C MET A 393 -12.39 7.22 7.38
N LEU A 394 -12.37 7.16 6.06
CA LEU A 394 -13.53 7.47 5.23
C LEU A 394 -14.35 6.22 4.95
N LEU A 395 -15.60 6.21 5.38
CA LEU A 395 -16.62 5.26 4.96
C LEU A 395 -17.41 5.88 3.80
N LYS A 396 -17.49 5.19 2.67
CA LYS A 396 -18.35 5.57 1.53
C LYS A 396 -19.59 4.69 1.49
N SER A 397 -20.74 5.26 1.13
CA SER A 397 -21.96 4.55 0.78
C SER A 397 -22.23 4.69 -0.72
N ARG A 398 -22.64 3.60 -1.37
CA ARG A 398 -23.18 3.64 -2.74
C ARG A 398 -24.67 4.00 -2.72
N THR A 399 -25.33 3.93 -1.58
CA THR A 399 -26.72 4.36 -1.39
C THR A 399 -26.72 5.88 -1.18
N SER A 400 -27.44 6.61 -1.99
CA SER A 400 -27.60 8.06 -1.86
C SER A 400 -28.47 8.43 -0.65
N GLY A 401 -28.30 9.64 -0.13
CA GLY A 401 -29.15 10.19 0.95
C GLY A 401 -28.99 9.49 2.30
N VAL A 402 -27.87 8.80 2.56
CA VAL A 402 -27.61 8.20 3.87
C VAL A 402 -27.32 9.26 4.93
N THR A 403 -27.89 9.06 6.11
CA THR A 403 -27.50 9.76 7.34
C THR A 403 -26.52 8.92 8.14
N TRP A 404 -25.50 9.55 8.70
CA TRP A 404 -24.45 8.88 9.47
C TRP A 404 -24.64 9.12 10.98
N SER A 405 -24.46 8.07 11.78
CA SER A 405 -24.51 8.16 13.24
C SER A 405 -23.50 7.24 13.91
N SER A 406 -23.07 7.62 15.12
CA SER A 406 -22.21 6.81 15.98
C SER A 406 -22.98 6.30 17.19
N SER A 407 -22.73 5.03 17.59
CA SER A 407 -23.31 4.46 18.80
C SER A 407 -22.69 5.05 20.08
N ASN A 408 -21.48 5.61 20.00
CA ASN A 408 -20.80 6.25 21.12
C ASN A 408 -19.80 7.30 20.63
N THR A 409 -20.22 8.56 20.70
CA THR A 409 -19.40 9.70 20.26
C THR A 409 -18.16 9.97 21.13
N LYS A 410 -18.08 9.37 22.33
CA LYS A 410 -16.88 9.41 23.18
C LYS A 410 -15.79 8.44 22.71
N ILE A 411 -16.13 7.48 21.84
CA ILE A 411 -15.19 6.53 21.21
C ILE A 411 -14.86 6.95 19.79
N ALA A 412 -15.87 7.23 18.95
CA ALA A 412 -15.67 7.79 17.62
C ALA A 412 -16.86 8.67 17.21
N THR A 413 -16.56 9.72 16.46
CA THR A 413 -17.56 10.57 15.80
C THR A 413 -17.60 10.26 14.30
N VAL A 414 -18.67 10.67 13.62
CA VAL A 414 -18.79 10.54 12.17
C VAL A 414 -19.45 11.78 11.58
N LYS A 415 -18.89 12.28 10.47
CA LYS A 415 -19.48 13.38 9.68
C LYS A 415 -19.23 13.11 8.20
N ASN A 416 -20.30 13.05 7.40
CA ASN A 416 -20.22 12.77 5.96
C ASN A 416 -19.38 11.53 5.61
N GLY A 417 -19.49 10.46 6.44
CA GLY A 417 -18.73 9.24 6.30
C GLY A 417 -17.29 9.29 6.84
N VAL A 418 -16.74 10.46 7.17
CA VAL A 418 -15.44 10.58 7.85
C VAL A 418 -15.64 10.22 9.32
N VAL A 419 -14.99 9.16 9.74
CA VAL A 419 -14.98 8.67 11.12
C VAL A 419 -13.69 9.13 11.80
N ASP A 420 -13.83 9.83 12.93
CA ASP A 420 -12.70 10.27 13.76
C ASP A 420 -12.72 9.54 15.10
N THR A 421 -11.65 8.84 15.46
CA THR A 421 -11.55 8.14 16.74
C THR A 421 -11.08 9.09 17.85
N VAL A 422 -11.85 9.12 18.96
CA VAL A 422 -11.63 10.02 20.10
C VAL A 422 -11.37 9.31 21.43
N GLY A 423 -11.73 8.03 21.53
CA GLY A 423 -11.51 7.18 22.71
C GLY A 423 -11.31 5.72 22.33
N LYS A 424 -10.83 4.90 23.28
CA LYS A 424 -10.63 3.45 23.07
C LYS A 424 -11.92 2.67 23.22
N GLY A 425 -12.04 1.51 22.57
CA GLY A 425 -13.15 0.56 22.73
C GLY A 425 -13.85 0.24 21.42
N TYR A 426 -15.02 -0.36 21.52
CA TYR A 426 -15.85 -0.72 20.37
C TYR A 426 -16.96 0.31 20.17
N VAL A 427 -17.18 0.68 18.91
CA VAL A 427 -18.22 1.60 18.49
C VAL A 427 -18.82 1.15 17.17
N THR A 428 -20.09 1.39 16.96
CA THR A 428 -20.77 1.12 15.69
C THR A 428 -21.08 2.43 14.99
N ILE A 429 -20.59 2.56 13.76
CA ILE A 429 -20.99 3.64 12.85
C ILE A 429 -22.10 3.10 11.96
N THR A 430 -23.19 3.84 11.86
CA THR A 430 -24.39 3.47 11.09
C THR A 430 -24.61 4.46 9.96
N ALA A 431 -24.77 3.96 8.74
CA ALA A 431 -25.35 4.66 7.61
C ALA A 431 -26.80 4.23 7.46
N SER A 432 -27.75 5.14 7.48
CA SER A 432 -29.18 4.84 7.46
C SER A 432 -29.97 5.70 6.49
N THR A 433 -31.02 5.11 5.94
CA THR A 433 -32.11 5.77 5.21
C THR A 433 -33.44 5.52 5.94
N SER A 434 -34.55 6.00 5.40
CA SER A 434 -35.89 5.71 5.96
C SER A 434 -36.26 4.21 5.89
N TYR A 435 -35.66 3.45 4.95
CA TYR A 435 -36.03 2.06 4.64
C TYR A 435 -34.94 1.02 5.00
N GLY A 436 -33.77 1.43 5.41
CA GLY A 436 -32.71 0.49 5.74
C GLY A 436 -31.50 1.13 6.38
N ALA A 437 -30.57 0.30 6.84
CA ALA A 437 -29.29 0.75 7.36
C ALA A 437 -28.19 -0.29 7.17
N ALA A 438 -26.94 0.19 7.13
CA ALA A 438 -25.74 -0.64 7.24
C ALA A 438 -24.85 -0.15 8.39
N THR A 439 -24.10 -1.07 8.98
CA THR A 439 -23.25 -0.74 10.13
C THR A 439 -21.80 -1.14 9.89
N CYS A 440 -20.88 -0.30 10.33
CA CYS A 440 -19.46 -0.62 10.49
C CYS A 440 -19.13 -0.71 11.98
N LEU A 441 -18.70 -1.87 12.43
CA LEU A 441 -18.15 -2.05 13.77
C LEU A 441 -16.69 -1.63 13.77
N ILE A 442 -16.34 -0.66 14.63
CA ILE A 442 -14.97 -0.18 14.77
C ILE A 442 -14.43 -0.57 16.15
N HIS A 443 -13.30 -1.25 16.16
CA HIS A 443 -12.47 -1.43 17.35
C HIS A 443 -11.37 -0.37 17.36
N VAL A 444 -11.47 0.57 18.31
CA VAL A 444 -10.46 1.61 18.45
C VAL A 444 -9.28 1.09 19.26
N MET A 445 -8.18 0.87 18.53
CA MET A 445 -6.90 0.34 19.03
C MET A 445 -6.11 1.40 19.82
N PRO A 446 -5.08 1.01 20.58
CA PRO A 446 -4.13 1.98 21.13
C PRO A 446 -3.50 2.88 20.06
N ARG A 447 -2.99 4.05 20.49
CA ARG A 447 -2.30 5.00 19.62
C ARG A 447 -1.06 4.39 18.96
N GLU A 448 -0.77 4.81 17.76
CA GLU A 448 0.48 4.49 17.09
C GLU A 448 1.68 5.11 17.81
N SER A 449 2.82 4.41 17.77
CA SER A 449 4.03 4.85 18.45
C SER A 449 4.67 6.04 17.76
N VAL A 450 4.67 6.03 16.41
CA VAL A 450 5.16 7.11 15.55
C VAL A 450 4.13 7.36 14.47
N ARG A 451 3.72 8.61 14.29
CA ARG A 451 2.74 9.00 13.26
C ARG A 451 3.38 9.13 11.89
N PHE A 452 4.52 9.83 11.84
CA PHE A 452 5.29 10.08 10.62
C PHE A 452 6.78 10.01 10.92
N CYS A 453 7.55 9.55 9.93
CA CYS A 453 9.01 9.59 9.92
C CYS A 453 9.48 10.02 8.54
N TYR A 454 10.36 11.01 8.48
CA TYR A 454 10.95 11.50 7.24
C TYR A 454 12.35 12.07 7.47
N ALA A 455 13.12 12.21 6.40
CA ALA A 455 14.43 12.85 6.42
C ALA A 455 14.34 14.26 5.80
N SER A 456 15.21 15.14 6.21
CA SER A 456 15.36 16.50 5.67
C SER A 456 16.86 16.85 5.68
N PRO A 457 17.50 17.02 4.50
CA PRO A 457 16.92 16.85 3.18
C PRO A 457 16.61 15.37 2.84
N ASN A 458 15.60 15.14 1.98
CA ASN A 458 15.26 13.81 1.45
C ASN A 458 16.30 13.29 0.45
N SER A 459 17.01 14.20 -0.23
CA SER A 459 18.16 13.92 -1.08
C SER A 459 19.35 14.72 -0.56
N ALA A 460 20.46 14.07 -0.30
CA ALA A 460 21.62 14.70 0.37
C ALA A 460 22.93 14.34 -0.33
N PRO A 461 23.89 15.24 -0.43
CA PRO A 461 25.24 14.91 -0.87
C PRO A 461 25.95 13.97 0.10
N LEU A 462 26.88 13.18 -0.43
CA LEU A 462 27.73 12.31 0.39
C LEU A 462 28.46 13.13 1.47
N ASN A 463 28.54 12.55 2.67
CA ASN A 463 29.18 13.18 3.85
C ASN A 463 28.50 14.46 4.35
N SER A 464 27.26 14.74 3.96
CA SER A 464 26.45 15.82 4.53
C SER A 464 25.64 15.36 5.75
N ASN A 465 25.26 16.34 6.58
CA ASN A 465 24.37 16.12 7.71
C ASN A 465 22.93 16.00 7.22
N VAL A 466 22.23 14.96 7.67
CA VAL A 466 20.81 14.73 7.43
C VAL A 466 20.06 14.76 8.75
N SER A 467 18.99 15.52 8.82
CA SER A 467 18.07 15.55 9.96
C SER A 467 16.96 14.53 9.77
N PHE A 468 16.81 13.63 10.72
CA PHE A 468 15.70 12.67 10.76
C PHE A 468 14.63 13.22 11.69
N LYS A 469 13.40 13.29 11.19
CA LYS A 469 12.26 13.84 11.90
C LYS A 469 11.24 12.75 12.17
N ALA A 470 10.72 12.68 13.39
CA ALA A 470 9.61 11.82 13.77
C ALA A 470 8.51 12.64 14.43
N ILE A 471 7.27 12.44 13.98
CA ILE A 471 6.11 13.07 14.59
C ILE A 471 5.41 12.04 15.47
N THR A 472 5.23 12.39 16.75
CA THR A 472 4.57 11.53 17.75
C THR A 472 3.49 12.32 18.47
N ASP A 473 2.63 11.62 19.23
CA ASP A 473 1.73 12.30 20.17
C ASP A 473 2.50 12.97 21.32
N THR A 474 1.82 13.82 22.09
CA THR A 474 2.44 14.63 23.16
C THR A 474 2.87 13.85 24.38
N GLY A 475 2.47 12.59 24.54
CA GLY A 475 2.82 11.76 25.70
C GLY A 475 4.16 11.04 25.58
N ARG A 476 4.84 11.12 24.44
CA ARG A 476 6.14 10.45 24.23
C ARG A 476 7.26 11.23 24.91
N VAL A 477 8.19 10.50 25.55
CA VAL A 477 9.31 11.07 26.33
C VAL A 477 10.67 10.85 25.69
N GLY A 478 10.77 10.01 24.68
CA GLY A 478 12.03 9.76 23.98
C GLY A 478 11.80 9.22 22.58
N VAL A 479 12.67 9.60 21.66
CA VAL A 479 12.72 9.10 20.28
C VAL A 479 14.17 8.82 19.89
N TYR A 480 14.38 7.74 19.14
CA TYR A 480 15.61 7.52 18.40
C TYR A 480 15.30 6.97 17.00
N PHE A 481 16.25 7.10 16.11
CA PHE A 481 16.19 6.58 14.74
C PHE A 481 17.22 5.48 14.55
N VAL A 482 16.86 4.45 13.78
CA VAL A 482 17.79 3.49 13.19
C VAL A 482 17.89 3.82 11.71
N VAL A 483 19.09 4.15 11.24
CA VAL A 483 19.34 4.61 9.88
C VAL A 483 20.32 3.63 9.26
N THR A 484 19.87 2.94 8.17
CA THR A 484 20.61 1.80 7.63
C THR A 484 20.79 1.89 6.10
N ASN A 485 22.01 1.53 5.65
CA ASN A 485 22.32 1.29 4.24
C ASN A 485 23.17 0.01 4.16
N GLY A 486 22.52 -1.10 3.79
CA GLY A 486 23.14 -2.44 3.81
C GLY A 486 23.71 -2.78 5.20
N SER A 487 25.03 -3.00 5.28
CA SER A 487 25.72 -3.35 6.52
C SER A 487 25.97 -2.16 7.46
N THR A 488 25.82 -0.91 6.98
CA THR A 488 26.05 0.28 7.79
C THR A 488 24.78 0.68 8.51
N SER A 489 24.89 0.86 9.83
CA SER A 489 23.76 1.24 10.69
C SER A 489 24.16 2.29 11.71
N TYR A 490 23.33 3.31 11.87
CA TYR A 490 23.45 4.33 12.91
C TYR A 490 22.23 4.32 13.80
N LYS A 491 22.47 4.42 15.13
CA LYS A 491 21.41 4.71 16.10
C LYS A 491 21.51 6.18 16.48
N VAL A 492 20.54 6.98 16.03
CA VAL A 492 20.55 8.44 16.19
C VAL A 492 19.49 8.84 17.21
N THR A 493 19.91 9.32 18.37
CA THR A 493 18.97 9.83 19.39
C THR A 493 18.47 11.21 19.00
N ALA A 494 17.16 11.44 19.09
CA ALA A 494 16.60 12.77 18.88
C ALA A 494 17.01 13.71 20.00
N LYS A 495 17.67 14.81 19.66
CA LYS A 495 18.15 15.84 20.59
C LYS A 495 17.18 17.00 20.73
N ASN A 496 16.44 17.33 19.67
CA ASN A 496 15.49 18.44 19.65
C ASN A 496 14.06 17.92 19.63
N LYS A 497 13.18 18.65 20.35
CA LYS A 497 11.76 18.34 20.48
C LYS A 497 10.96 19.63 20.39
N VAL A 498 10.12 19.79 19.38
CA VAL A 498 9.29 20.97 19.14
C VAL A 498 7.83 20.58 19.18
N LYS A 499 6.98 21.38 19.84
CA LYS A 499 5.52 21.15 19.86
C LYS A 499 4.92 21.52 18.51
N ASP A 500 4.01 20.68 18.01
CA ASP A 500 3.32 20.84 16.73
C ASP A 500 1.85 20.43 16.90
N GLY A 501 1.00 21.38 17.27
CA GLY A 501 -0.39 21.13 17.61
C GLY A 501 -0.52 20.10 18.76
N ASN A 502 -1.20 18.99 18.47
CA ASN A 502 -1.36 17.84 19.39
C ASN A 502 -0.24 16.81 19.29
N SER A 503 0.92 17.19 18.76
CA SER A 503 2.05 16.32 18.50
C SER A 503 3.35 16.99 18.89
N TYR A 504 4.42 16.21 18.87
CA TYR A 504 5.80 16.68 18.90
C TYR A 504 6.55 16.24 17.66
N ILE A 505 7.36 17.14 17.12
CA ILE A 505 8.40 16.85 16.12
C ILE A 505 9.69 16.61 16.85
N TRP A 506 10.26 15.43 16.68
CA TRP A 506 11.56 15.04 17.24
C TRP A 506 12.59 15.05 16.13
N THR A 507 13.75 15.62 16.37
CA THR A 507 14.81 15.72 15.36
C THR A 507 16.12 15.16 15.90
N GLY A 508 16.73 14.26 15.13
CA GLY A 508 18.09 13.75 15.29
C GLY A 508 18.87 13.95 14.01
N THR A 509 20.16 14.20 14.09
CA THR A 509 21.02 14.50 12.94
C THR A 509 22.19 13.53 12.87
N GLN A 510 22.52 13.07 11.66
CA GLN A 510 23.64 12.19 11.40
C GLN A 510 24.29 12.52 10.04
N LYS A 511 25.62 12.50 10.02
CA LYS A 511 26.41 12.55 8.78
C LYS A 511 26.40 11.18 8.12
N LEU A 512 26.01 11.11 6.85
CA LEU A 512 25.91 9.86 6.09
C LEU A 512 27.12 9.69 5.16
N SER A 513 27.83 8.57 5.34
CA SER A 513 29.15 8.32 4.73
C SER A 513 29.11 7.40 3.50
N LYS A 514 27.93 6.90 3.12
CA LYS A 514 27.78 6.05 1.92
C LYS A 514 26.69 6.62 1.00
N SER A 515 26.93 6.56 -0.29
CA SER A 515 25.93 6.89 -1.30
C SER A 515 24.85 5.81 -1.41
N GLY A 516 23.72 6.17 -2.03
CA GLY A 516 22.58 5.30 -2.24
C GLY A 516 21.46 5.48 -1.22
N LYS A 517 20.52 4.55 -1.22
CA LYS A 517 19.33 4.59 -0.39
C LYS A 517 19.63 4.20 1.06
N TRP A 518 19.20 5.05 1.99
CA TRP A 518 19.18 4.78 3.42
C TRP A 518 17.74 4.63 3.90
N SER A 519 17.46 3.56 4.62
CA SER A 519 16.20 3.37 5.33
C SER A 519 16.28 4.00 6.71
N VAL A 520 15.21 4.68 7.11
CA VAL A 520 15.10 5.35 8.41
C VAL A 520 13.94 4.73 9.16
N LYS A 521 14.14 4.29 10.39
CA LYS A 521 13.09 3.74 11.25
C LYS A 521 13.10 4.45 12.60
N ALA A 522 12.01 5.14 12.91
CA ALA A 522 11.85 5.88 14.15
C ALA A 522 11.19 5.01 15.23
N TYR A 523 11.68 5.14 16.47
CA TYR A 523 11.19 4.46 17.65
C TYR A 523 10.89 5.48 18.73
N SER A 524 9.77 5.32 19.44
CA SER A 524 9.38 6.20 20.54
C SER A 524 8.91 5.42 21.75
N LYS A 525 8.89 6.04 22.94
CA LYS A 525 8.34 5.46 24.17
C LYS A 525 7.60 6.47 25.03
N PHE A 526 6.62 6.00 25.79
CA PHE A 526 6.04 6.72 26.93
C PHE A 526 6.93 6.62 28.18
N LYS A 527 6.69 7.48 29.17
CA LYS A 527 7.40 7.45 30.45
C LYS A 527 7.22 6.10 31.18
N THR A 528 6.05 5.48 31.03
CA THR A 528 5.69 4.20 31.65
C THR A 528 6.19 2.98 30.88
N GLU A 529 6.77 3.16 29.70
CA GLU A 529 7.28 2.07 28.85
C GLU A 529 8.79 1.86 29.11
N SER A 530 9.19 0.61 29.33
CA SER A 530 10.59 0.22 29.40
C SER A 530 11.27 0.17 28.04
N LYS A 531 10.50 -0.10 26.97
CA LYS A 531 10.97 -0.29 25.59
C LYS A 531 10.45 0.79 24.66
N TYR A 532 11.17 0.94 23.56
CA TYR A 532 10.79 1.81 22.46
C TYR A 532 10.02 1.01 21.40
N TYR A 533 9.02 1.62 20.82
CA TYR A 533 8.15 1.01 19.81
C TYR A 533 8.15 1.86 18.54
N THR A 534 7.91 1.22 17.41
CA THR A 534 7.71 1.85 16.10
C THR A 534 6.34 1.52 15.54
N THR A 535 5.93 2.23 14.50
CA THR A 535 4.71 1.97 13.75
C THR A 535 5.08 1.62 12.32
N ALA A 536 4.56 0.54 11.78
CA ALA A 536 4.73 0.17 10.38
C ALA A 536 4.17 1.28 9.47
N GLY A 537 4.92 1.65 8.44
CA GLY A 537 4.58 2.76 7.55
C GLY A 537 4.84 4.14 8.17
N GLY A 538 4.09 4.55 9.20
CA GLY A 538 4.26 5.86 9.84
C GLY A 538 5.63 6.08 10.47
N GLY A 539 6.19 5.05 11.10
CA GLY A 539 7.53 5.09 11.70
C GLY A 539 8.69 4.89 10.73
N GLU A 540 8.42 4.83 9.42
CA GLU A 540 9.40 4.50 8.40
C GLU A 540 9.58 5.65 7.41
N GLY A 541 10.83 6.05 7.18
CA GLY A 541 11.26 7.06 6.24
C GLY A 541 12.44 6.57 5.41
N GLU A 542 12.87 7.39 4.49
CA GLU A 542 14.08 7.13 3.69
C GLU A 542 14.78 8.44 3.33
N VAL A 543 16.05 8.33 2.97
CA VAL A 543 16.84 9.39 2.37
C VAL A 543 17.74 8.80 1.30
N PHE A 544 18.00 9.53 0.24
CA PHE A 544 18.93 9.14 -0.80
C PHE A 544 20.19 10.00 -0.75
N VAL A 545 21.35 9.35 -0.64
CA VAL A 545 22.65 10.04 -0.61
C VAL A 545 23.28 9.95 -1.99
N THR A 546 23.47 11.09 -2.63
CA THR A 546 24.10 11.19 -3.94
C THR A 546 25.61 11.11 -3.80
N SER A 547 26.28 10.44 -4.77
CA SER A 547 27.76 10.36 -4.81
C SER A 547 28.42 11.70 -5.14
N THR A 548 27.67 12.66 -5.68
CA THR A 548 28.16 13.97 -6.11
C THR A 548 27.72 15.06 -5.13
N THR A 549 28.62 15.98 -4.84
CA THR A 549 28.37 17.13 -3.97
C THR A 549 27.62 18.26 -4.71
N ASN A 550 27.65 18.26 -6.04
CA ASN A 550 27.07 19.33 -6.84
C ASN A 550 25.67 18.97 -7.37
N LYS A 551 24.68 19.80 -7.04
CA LYS A 551 23.29 19.66 -7.51
C LYS A 551 23.14 19.74 -9.04
N THR A 552 24.10 20.32 -9.74
CA THR A 552 24.10 20.48 -11.21
C THR A 552 24.82 19.36 -11.96
N THR A 553 25.56 18.49 -11.27
CA THR A 553 26.26 17.38 -11.91
C THR A 553 25.23 16.33 -12.36
N THR A 554 25.26 16.03 -13.67
CA THR A 554 24.40 14.99 -14.24
C THR A 554 24.99 13.60 -14.05
N ALA A 555 24.11 12.65 -13.73
CA ALA A 555 24.44 11.23 -13.67
C ALA A 555 23.21 10.41 -14.06
N CYS A 556 23.42 9.26 -14.67
CA CYS A 556 22.36 8.26 -14.87
C CYS A 556 22.25 7.42 -13.59
N ALA A 557 21.64 7.99 -12.54
CA ALA A 557 21.51 7.36 -11.24
C ALA A 557 20.20 7.79 -10.55
N GLU A 558 19.62 6.89 -9.77
CA GLU A 558 18.41 7.19 -8.99
C GLU A 558 18.58 8.40 -8.06
N ARG A 559 17.50 9.17 -7.94
CA ARG A 559 17.40 10.32 -7.02
C ARG A 559 16.12 10.25 -6.21
N ARG A 560 16.03 11.16 -5.24
CA ARG A 560 14.78 11.46 -4.51
C ARG A 560 14.44 12.92 -4.71
N ALA A 561 13.14 13.23 -4.67
CA ALA A 561 12.68 14.61 -4.71
C ALA A 561 13.34 15.42 -3.58
N SER A 562 13.87 16.58 -3.89
CA SER A 562 14.48 17.45 -2.90
C SER A 562 13.43 18.09 -1.99
N ASP A 563 13.87 18.65 -0.86
CA ASP A 563 12.98 19.40 0.02
C ASP A 563 12.44 20.67 -0.67
N GLU A 564 13.22 21.23 -1.58
CA GLU A 564 12.85 22.42 -2.36
C GLU A 564 11.64 22.12 -3.26
N VAL A 565 11.68 21.05 -4.04
CA VAL A 565 10.55 20.71 -4.91
C VAL A 565 9.33 20.24 -4.12
N ILE A 566 9.51 19.58 -2.97
CA ILE A 566 8.38 19.19 -2.12
C ILE A 566 7.68 20.45 -1.56
N LYS A 567 8.43 21.50 -1.23
CA LYS A 567 7.87 22.80 -0.85
C LYS A 567 7.15 23.47 -2.00
N LEU A 568 7.74 23.47 -3.22
CA LEU A 568 7.10 24.00 -4.42
C LEU A 568 5.76 23.31 -4.68
N ILE A 569 5.72 21.97 -4.62
CA ILE A 569 4.48 21.19 -4.72
C ILE A 569 3.48 21.62 -3.63
N ALA A 570 3.92 21.74 -2.37
CA ALA A 570 3.06 22.16 -1.26
C ALA A 570 2.45 23.54 -1.48
N ASN A 571 3.24 24.48 -2.06
CA ASN A 571 2.79 25.83 -2.37
C ASN A 571 1.70 25.87 -3.46
N TYR A 572 1.75 24.93 -4.43
CA TYR A 572 0.73 24.79 -5.47
C TYR A 572 -0.56 24.17 -4.95
N GLU A 573 -0.45 23.10 -4.18
CA GLU A 573 -1.60 22.31 -3.72
C GLU A 573 -2.43 23.01 -2.63
N GLY A 574 -1.83 23.95 -1.88
CA GLY A 574 -2.47 24.58 -0.73
C GLY A 574 -2.67 23.62 0.45
N PHE A 575 -2.91 24.17 1.65
CA PHE A 575 -2.99 23.36 2.87
C PHE A 575 -4.43 23.19 3.37
N LEU A 576 -4.87 21.96 3.54
CA LEU A 576 -6.13 21.57 4.16
C LEU A 576 -5.88 20.80 5.45
N SER A 577 -6.22 21.38 6.60
CA SER A 577 -6.02 20.74 7.92
C SER A 577 -6.96 19.58 8.18
N LYS A 578 -8.11 19.53 7.50
CA LYS A 578 -9.18 18.52 7.63
C LYS A 578 -9.57 18.01 6.26
N VAL A 579 -10.12 16.81 6.23
CA VAL A 579 -10.74 16.28 5.01
C VAL A 579 -11.86 17.22 4.55
N THR A 580 -11.72 17.70 3.34
CA THR A 580 -12.66 18.63 2.68
C THR A 580 -12.95 18.08 1.29
N ALA A 581 -14.18 18.22 0.81
CA ALA A 581 -14.49 17.91 -0.58
C ALA A 581 -13.77 18.92 -1.47
N ASP A 582 -13.08 18.44 -2.50
CA ASP A 582 -12.48 19.28 -3.53
C ASP A 582 -13.57 20.06 -4.26
N SER A 583 -13.32 21.32 -4.55
CA SER A 583 -14.30 22.21 -5.19
C SER A 583 -14.58 21.86 -6.66
N ILE A 584 -13.65 21.18 -7.31
CA ILE A 584 -13.71 20.84 -8.73
C ILE A 584 -14.12 19.36 -8.91
N THR A 585 -13.45 18.43 -8.23
CA THR A 585 -13.64 16.99 -8.41
C THR A 585 -14.62 16.39 -7.40
N THR A 586 -14.99 17.11 -6.35
CA THR A 586 -15.77 16.63 -5.19
C THR A 586 -15.10 15.50 -4.42
N ASP A 587 -13.86 15.15 -4.75
CA ASP A 587 -13.11 14.14 -4.02
C ASP A 587 -12.65 14.68 -2.66
N PRO A 588 -12.75 13.86 -1.60
CA PRO A 588 -12.29 14.26 -0.29
C PRO A 588 -10.77 14.36 -0.28
N THR A 589 -10.24 15.55 -0.02
CA THR A 589 -8.80 15.84 0.04
C THR A 589 -8.35 16.29 1.41
N LEU A 590 -7.08 16.11 1.72
CA LEU A 590 -6.43 16.43 2.99
C LEU A 590 -4.99 16.87 2.76
N GLY A 591 -4.47 17.71 3.63
CA GLY A 591 -3.09 18.16 3.59
C GLY A 591 -2.78 18.97 2.35
N TYR A 592 -1.81 18.56 1.58
CA TYR A 592 -1.41 19.15 0.31
C TYR A 592 -1.90 18.28 -0.85
N GLY A 593 -3.20 18.37 -1.15
CA GLY A 593 -3.81 17.69 -2.30
C GLY A 593 -3.95 16.16 -2.19
N LYS A 594 -3.73 15.56 -1.01
CA LYS A 594 -3.91 14.12 -0.85
C LYS A 594 -5.37 13.72 -0.94
N VAL A 595 -5.77 13.01 -1.98
CA VAL A 595 -7.08 12.38 -2.09
C VAL A 595 -7.21 11.25 -1.06
N VAL A 596 -8.27 11.30 -0.26
CA VAL A 596 -8.60 10.28 0.74
C VAL A 596 -9.53 9.26 0.11
N ILE A 597 -9.06 8.03 0.01
CA ILE A 597 -9.85 6.92 -0.56
C ILE A 597 -10.65 6.20 0.53
N SER A 598 -11.73 5.56 0.11
CA SER A 598 -12.60 4.80 1.03
C SER A 598 -11.86 3.65 1.71
N GLY A 599 -11.99 3.55 3.03
CA GLY A 599 -11.33 2.53 3.86
C GLY A 599 -9.89 2.85 4.22
N GLU A 600 -9.29 3.90 3.68
CA GLU A 600 -7.95 4.34 4.06
C GLU A 600 -7.96 4.95 5.47
N GLN A 601 -6.92 4.63 6.25
CA GLN A 601 -6.69 5.19 7.57
C GLN A 601 -5.71 6.35 7.50
N PHE A 602 -6.10 7.51 8.01
CA PHE A 602 -5.31 8.74 7.96
C PHE A 602 -5.41 9.51 9.27
N TYR A 603 -4.58 10.53 9.46
CA TYR A 603 -4.75 11.51 10.53
C TYR A 603 -5.55 12.70 10.01
N ASN A 604 -6.66 13.05 10.68
CA ASN A 604 -7.47 14.24 10.42
C ASN A 604 -7.11 15.35 11.43
N ASN A 605 -7.44 16.60 11.16
CA ASN A 605 -7.02 17.74 11.98
C ASN A 605 -5.48 17.85 12.11
N ILE A 606 -4.79 17.77 10.96
CA ILE A 606 -3.33 17.80 10.90
C ILE A 606 -2.80 19.24 10.82
N THR A 607 -1.56 19.43 11.26
CA THR A 607 -0.80 20.67 11.06
C THR A 607 -0.16 20.69 9.68
N SER A 608 0.32 21.84 9.24
CA SER A 608 1.11 21.97 7.99
C SER A 608 2.36 21.10 8.01
N ASN A 609 3.04 20.96 9.15
CA ASN A 609 4.20 20.07 9.29
C ASN A 609 3.82 18.59 9.13
N GLN A 610 2.67 18.17 9.65
CA GLN A 610 2.17 16.80 9.48
C GLN A 610 1.74 16.54 8.04
N ALA A 611 1.09 17.52 7.39
CA ALA A 611 0.78 17.47 5.97
C ALA A 611 2.03 17.41 5.10
N TYR A 612 3.07 18.17 5.45
CA TYR A 612 4.37 18.12 4.78
C TYR A 612 5.03 16.74 4.91
N ALA A 613 4.98 16.13 6.11
CA ALA A 613 5.47 14.76 6.30
C ALA A 613 4.69 13.74 5.44
N TYR A 614 3.39 13.91 5.29
CA TYR A 614 2.56 13.13 4.35
C TYR A 614 3.01 13.32 2.91
N LEU A 615 3.22 14.58 2.49
CA LEU A 615 3.65 14.92 1.15
C LEU A 615 5.01 14.32 0.83
N CYS A 616 6.00 14.43 1.74
CA CYS A 616 7.30 13.78 1.61
C CYS A 616 7.18 12.26 1.35
N GLN A 617 6.31 11.59 2.10
CA GLN A 617 6.07 10.16 1.92
C GLN A 617 5.36 9.86 0.58
N THR A 618 4.35 10.66 0.22
CA THR A 618 3.60 10.49 -1.02
C THR A 618 4.48 10.68 -2.25
N VAL A 619 5.28 11.74 -2.29
CA VAL A 619 6.16 12.05 -3.42
C VAL A 619 7.28 11.02 -3.57
N ASN A 620 7.95 10.67 -2.46
CA ASN A 620 9.14 9.81 -2.50
C ASN A 620 8.84 8.30 -2.48
N LYS A 621 7.77 7.85 -1.83
CA LYS A 621 7.34 6.42 -1.83
C LYS A 621 6.27 6.12 -2.87
N GLY A 622 5.59 7.13 -3.38
CA GLY A 622 4.58 7.00 -4.44
C GLY A 622 5.19 6.78 -5.81
N GLY A 623 4.32 6.60 -6.81
CA GLY A 623 4.71 6.36 -8.20
C GLY A 623 5.49 7.51 -8.85
N TYR A 624 5.39 8.73 -8.34
CA TYR A 624 5.99 9.91 -8.97
C TYR A 624 7.50 9.84 -9.07
N THR A 625 8.19 9.74 -7.93
CA THR A 625 9.65 9.61 -7.86
C THR A 625 10.15 8.30 -8.49
N THR A 626 9.47 7.17 -8.20
CA THR A 626 9.90 5.86 -8.71
C THR A 626 9.72 5.73 -10.21
N THR A 627 8.62 6.24 -10.77
CA THR A 627 8.37 6.19 -12.22
C THR A 627 9.30 7.12 -12.98
N THR A 628 9.55 8.34 -12.48
CA THR A 628 10.53 9.27 -13.06
C THR A 628 11.92 8.66 -13.09
N ASN A 629 12.39 8.07 -11.98
CA ASN A 629 13.67 7.35 -11.93
C ASN A 629 13.72 6.21 -12.95
N SER A 630 12.70 5.35 -12.95
CA SER A 630 12.65 4.19 -13.83
C SER A 630 12.71 4.62 -15.30
N TYR A 631 11.97 5.67 -15.67
CA TYR A 631 12.00 6.18 -17.02
C TYR A 631 13.39 6.71 -17.42
N LEU A 632 13.96 7.59 -16.60
CA LEU A 632 15.25 8.23 -16.90
C LEU A 632 16.41 7.22 -16.90
N VAL A 633 16.50 6.37 -15.87
CA VAL A 633 17.60 5.41 -15.71
C VAL A 633 17.51 4.30 -16.75
N ASN A 634 16.33 3.73 -17.01
CA ASN A 634 16.16 2.66 -17.99
C ASN A 634 16.42 3.13 -19.43
N ASN A 635 16.26 4.42 -19.70
CA ASN A 635 16.62 5.00 -21.00
C ASN A 635 18.06 5.52 -21.07
N GLY A 636 18.87 5.32 -20.02
CA GLY A 636 20.28 5.72 -19.99
C GLY A 636 20.48 7.25 -20.01
N ILE A 637 19.51 8.00 -19.48
CA ILE A 637 19.53 9.47 -19.46
C ILE A 637 20.32 9.93 -18.24
N LYS A 638 21.27 10.83 -18.44
CA LYS A 638 21.96 11.55 -17.36
C LYS A 638 21.14 12.79 -16.99
N PHE A 639 20.96 13.02 -15.72
CA PHE A 639 20.21 14.13 -15.18
C PHE A 639 20.79 14.59 -13.83
N ASN A 640 20.56 15.84 -13.51
CA ASN A 640 20.92 16.44 -12.22
C ASN A 640 19.70 16.53 -11.29
N GLN A 641 19.86 17.05 -10.06
CA GLN A 641 18.79 17.10 -9.07
C GLN A 641 17.64 18.00 -9.51
N ARG A 642 17.92 19.21 -10.03
CA ARG A 642 16.87 20.15 -10.43
C ARG A 642 16.01 19.63 -11.59
N GLN A 643 16.63 18.99 -12.58
CA GLN A 643 15.93 18.37 -13.72
C GLN A 643 15.02 17.24 -13.27
N PHE A 644 15.50 16.43 -12.31
CA PHE A 644 14.72 15.38 -11.71
C PHE A 644 13.53 15.95 -10.93
N ASP A 645 13.76 16.97 -10.12
CA ASP A 645 12.77 17.63 -9.29
C ASP A 645 11.63 18.24 -10.13
N ALA A 646 11.97 18.95 -11.19
CA ALA A 646 10.99 19.52 -12.11
C ALA A 646 10.08 18.43 -12.73
N LEU A 647 10.68 17.32 -13.19
CA LEU A 647 9.92 16.20 -13.74
C LEU A 647 9.05 15.48 -12.69
N VAL A 648 9.48 15.41 -11.43
CA VAL A 648 8.66 14.90 -10.33
C VAL A 648 7.51 15.84 -10.01
N CYS A 649 7.73 17.16 -9.97
CA CYS A 649 6.68 18.17 -9.79
C CYS A 649 5.61 18.06 -10.89
N PHE A 650 6.06 17.97 -12.13
CA PHE A 650 5.20 17.79 -13.29
C PHE A 650 4.38 16.49 -13.18
N ALA A 651 5.05 15.35 -12.91
CA ALA A 651 4.38 14.08 -12.72
C ALA A 651 3.38 14.05 -11.55
N TYR A 652 3.65 14.81 -10.49
CA TYR A 652 2.74 14.93 -9.36
C TYR A 652 1.39 15.54 -9.76
N ASN A 653 1.41 16.54 -10.65
CA ASN A 653 0.22 17.22 -11.12
C ASN A 653 -0.52 16.46 -12.24
N VAL A 654 0.20 15.98 -13.27
CA VAL A 654 -0.41 15.37 -14.46
C VAL A 654 -0.52 13.85 -14.39
N GLY A 655 0.09 13.23 -13.38
CA GLY A 655 0.19 11.78 -13.25
C GLY A 655 1.48 11.21 -13.82
N SER A 656 2.10 10.26 -13.11
CA SER A 656 3.39 9.68 -13.49
C SER A 656 3.37 8.83 -14.77
N GLY A 657 2.17 8.51 -15.29
CA GLY A 657 2.01 7.84 -16.59
C GLY A 657 2.44 8.68 -17.79
N VAL A 658 2.59 10.01 -17.63
CA VAL A 658 2.98 10.94 -18.70
C VAL A 658 4.27 10.52 -19.39
N PHE A 659 5.26 10.02 -18.65
CA PHE A 659 6.53 9.56 -19.25
C PHE A 659 6.40 8.42 -20.25
N TYR A 660 5.32 7.67 -20.21
CA TYR A 660 5.08 6.52 -21.10
C TYR A 660 3.97 6.76 -22.12
N ASN A 661 3.14 7.78 -21.91
CA ASN A 661 1.95 8.05 -22.71
C ASN A 661 2.10 9.29 -23.60
N ASP A 662 3.01 10.21 -23.27
CA ASP A 662 3.25 11.43 -24.03
C ASP A 662 4.46 11.28 -24.95
N SER A 663 4.21 11.18 -26.25
CA SER A 663 5.26 11.00 -27.27
C SER A 663 6.12 12.25 -27.47
N GLU A 664 5.60 13.44 -27.21
CA GLU A 664 6.34 14.69 -27.37
C GLU A 664 7.34 14.88 -26.22
N LEU A 665 6.89 14.73 -24.98
CA LEU A 665 7.77 14.73 -23.82
C LEU A 665 8.86 13.65 -23.94
N GLN A 666 8.50 12.44 -24.39
CA GLN A 666 9.46 11.37 -24.63
C GLN A 666 10.51 11.78 -25.67
N SER A 667 10.06 12.37 -26.78
CA SER A 667 10.96 12.85 -27.83
C SER A 667 11.95 13.88 -27.29
N VAL A 668 11.48 14.83 -26.51
CA VAL A 668 12.31 15.87 -25.87
C VAL A 668 13.35 15.27 -24.94
N LEU A 669 12.94 14.37 -24.03
CA LEU A 669 13.84 13.78 -23.03
C LEU A 669 14.84 12.79 -23.64
N LEU A 670 14.50 12.12 -24.75
CA LEU A 670 15.35 11.13 -25.41
C LEU A 670 16.31 11.74 -26.43
N ASN A 671 16.04 12.93 -26.96
CA ASN A 671 16.86 13.61 -27.98
C ASN A 671 17.93 14.54 -27.38
N THR A 672 18.37 14.27 -26.15
CA THR A 672 19.38 15.05 -25.42
C THR A 672 20.83 14.60 -25.66
N GLY A 673 21.08 13.84 -26.72
CA GLY A 673 22.44 13.45 -27.11
C GLY A 673 23.25 14.67 -27.57
N SER A 674 24.52 14.75 -27.22
CA SER A 674 25.41 15.78 -27.73
C SER A 674 25.38 15.82 -29.27
N SER A 675 25.47 17.00 -29.85
CA SER A 675 25.51 17.26 -31.28
C SER A 675 26.80 16.71 -31.99
N GLY A 676 27.37 15.63 -31.43
CA GLY A 676 28.50 14.93 -32.07
C GLY A 676 28.06 14.33 -33.40
N THR A 677 28.95 14.44 -34.40
CA THR A 677 28.74 13.85 -35.73
C THR A 677 28.41 12.37 -35.59
N ILE A 678 27.18 11.99 -35.99
CA ILE A 678 26.79 10.58 -35.97
C ILE A 678 27.63 9.86 -37.00
N LYS A 679 28.35 8.81 -36.61
CA LYS A 679 29.18 8.02 -37.56
C LYS A 679 28.31 7.17 -38.48
N ALA A 680 28.74 6.98 -39.72
CA ALA A 680 28.14 5.99 -40.61
C ALA A 680 28.13 4.61 -39.94
N GLY A 681 27.03 3.88 -40.08
CA GLY A 681 26.80 2.58 -39.42
C GLY A 681 26.43 2.63 -37.94
N ALA A 682 26.41 3.80 -37.31
CA ALA A 682 25.97 3.92 -35.91
C ALA A 682 24.56 3.34 -35.73
N SER A 683 24.34 2.60 -34.64
CA SER A 683 23.04 2.11 -34.31
C SER A 683 22.17 3.25 -33.76
N GLY A 684 20.86 3.17 -34.00
CA GLY A 684 19.89 4.11 -33.49
C GLY A 684 18.58 3.46 -33.12
N THR A 685 17.72 4.24 -32.48
CA THR A 685 16.40 3.80 -32.03
C THR A 685 15.38 4.89 -32.34
N VAL A 686 14.21 4.51 -32.86
CA VAL A 686 13.06 5.41 -33.05
C VAL A 686 12.51 5.82 -31.68
N THR A 687 12.32 7.12 -31.48
CA THR A 687 11.90 7.73 -30.19
C THR A 687 10.43 8.16 -30.16
N GLY A 688 9.69 7.98 -31.26
CA GLY A 688 8.25 8.26 -31.33
C GLY A 688 7.44 7.03 -31.78
N SER A 689 6.14 7.04 -31.54
CA SER A 689 5.21 6.05 -32.05
C SER A 689 4.64 6.50 -33.41
N ASP A 690 4.42 5.55 -34.31
CA ASP A 690 3.83 5.78 -35.66
C ASP A 690 4.67 6.73 -36.54
N VAL A 691 6.00 6.73 -36.37
CA VAL A 691 6.93 7.60 -37.08
C VAL A 691 7.11 7.17 -38.55
N ASN A 692 6.93 8.09 -39.45
CA ASN A 692 7.08 7.83 -40.88
C ASN A 692 8.56 7.75 -41.30
N LEU A 693 8.95 6.62 -41.90
CA LEU A 693 10.18 6.53 -42.72
C LEU A 693 9.79 6.92 -44.15
N ARG A 694 10.49 7.90 -44.71
CA ARG A 694 10.15 8.48 -46.03
C ARG A 694 11.18 8.20 -47.10
N ARG A 695 10.79 8.26 -48.35
CA ARG A 695 11.69 8.07 -49.51
C ARG A 695 12.74 9.18 -49.68
N GLY A 696 12.47 10.38 -49.17
CA GLY A 696 13.34 11.54 -49.22
C GLY A 696 13.31 12.37 -47.94
N ALA A 697 14.24 13.32 -47.82
CA ALA A 697 14.43 14.20 -46.67
C ALA A 697 13.40 15.34 -46.65
N GLY A 698 12.16 15.06 -46.33
CA GLY A 698 11.07 16.05 -46.24
C GLY A 698 9.73 15.41 -46.08
N THR A 699 8.78 16.15 -45.53
CA THR A 699 7.38 15.70 -45.32
C THR A 699 6.59 15.49 -46.60
N ASN A 700 7.01 16.07 -47.69
CA ASN A 700 6.42 15.94 -49.03
C ASN A 700 6.78 14.64 -49.75
N TYR A 701 7.73 13.85 -49.23
CA TYR A 701 8.07 12.55 -49.81
C TYR A 701 7.16 11.45 -49.29
N SER A 702 6.86 10.48 -50.13
CA SER A 702 6.01 9.34 -49.78
C SER A 702 6.61 8.49 -48.65
N VAL A 703 5.70 7.92 -47.84
CA VAL A 703 6.07 7.06 -46.72
C VAL A 703 6.48 5.68 -47.24
N VAL A 704 7.65 5.22 -46.84
CA VAL A 704 8.16 3.87 -47.10
C VAL A 704 7.53 2.87 -46.15
N THR A 705 7.56 3.20 -44.86
CA THR A 705 6.93 2.43 -43.78
C THR A 705 6.74 3.31 -42.56
N ARG A 706 5.90 2.85 -41.62
CA ARG A 706 5.75 3.46 -40.31
C ARG A 706 6.49 2.65 -39.27
N MET A 707 7.10 3.33 -38.31
CA MET A 707 7.94 2.74 -37.27
C MET A 707 7.39 3.09 -35.89
N ASN A 708 7.39 2.10 -35.02
CA ASN A 708 6.99 2.28 -33.63
C ASN A 708 8.17 2.69 -32.75
N TYR A 709 7.86 3.26 -31.59
CA TYR A 709 8.82 3.51 -30.54
C TYR A 709 9.68 2.27 -30.26
N GLY A 710 10.99 2.47 -30.11
CA GLY A 710 11.94 1.39 -29.86
C GLY A 710 12.43 0.64 -31.11
N THR A 711 11.91 0.94 -32.33
CA THR A 711 12.40 0.34 -33.57
C THR A 711 13.90 0.60 -33.74
N LYS A 712 14.69 -0.47 -33.89
CA LYS A 712 16.14 -0.38 -34.08
C LYS A 712 16.49 -0.08 -35.54
N LEU A 713 17.45 0.78 -35.73
CA LEU A 713 17.95 1.18 -37.04
C LEU A 713 19.47 1.46 -37.04
N LYS A 714 20.03 1.64 -38.21
CA LYS A 714 21.41 2.12 -38.38
C LYS A 714 21.42 3.38 -39.23
N PHE A 715 22.22 4.37 -38.85
CA PHE A 715 22.47 5.54 -39.68
C PHE A 715 23.35 5.16 -40.87
N VAL A 716 22.90 5.50 -42.06
CA VAL A 716 23.62 5.12 -43.30
C VAL A 716 24.96 5.85 -43.43
N ASP A 717 24.96 7.15 -43.20
CA ASP A 717 26.13 8.02 -43.33
C ASP A 717 26.28 9.06 -42.21
N GLY A 718 25.27 9.16 -41.31
CA GLY A 718 25.23 10.10 -40.18
C GLY A 718 25.09 11.57 -40.60
N LYS A 719 24.95 11.86 -41.91
CA LYS A 719 24.73 13.22 -42.41
C LYS A 719 23.30 13.66 -42.23
N ARG A 720 23.10 14.96 -41.98
CA ARG A 720 21.78 15.59 -42.01
C ARG A 720 21.46 16.05 -43.42
N TYR A 721 20.29 15.69 -43.88
CA TYR A 721 19.70 16.13 -45.12
C TYR A 721 18.61 17.18 -44.82
N ASN A 722 18.61 18.28 -45.61
CA ASN A 722 17.72 19.42 -45.37
C ASN A 722 17.63 19.79 -43.86
N THR A 723 18.82 19.85 -43.22
CA THR A 723 19.03 20.19 -41.78
C THR A 723 18.36 19.28 -40.78
N ASN A 724 17.26 18.61 -41.12
CA ASN A 724 16.39 17.95 -40.16
C ASN A 724 16.23 16.43 -40.37
N TRP A 725 16.80 15.82 -41.39
CA TRP A 725 16.55 14.42 -41.72
C TRP A 725 17.84 13.61 -41.75
N TYR A 726 17.74 12.37 -41.23
CA TYR A 726 18.81 11.37 -41.35
C TYR A 726 18.40 10.26 -42.29
N LYS A 727 19.37 9.78 -43.11
CA LYS A 727 19.19 8.56 -43.89
C LYS A 727 19.53 7.34 -43.01
N VAL A 728 18.56 6.45 -42.87
CA VAL A 728 18.68 5.29 -41.97
C VAL A 728 18.30 3.99 -42.67
N LYS A 729 18.79 2.86 -42.11
CA LYS A 729 18.48 1.50 -42.56
C LYS A 729 17.92 0.69 -41.40
N LEU A 730 16.76 0.07 -41.62
CA LEU A 730 16.10 -0.81 -40.65
C LEU A 730 16.75 -2.20 -40.66
N SER A 731 16.47 -3.02 -39.64
CA SER A 731 17.00 -4.39 -39.52
C SER A 731 16.57 -5.32 -40.68
N ASN A 732 15.41 -5.06 -41.28
CA ASN A 732 14.92 -5.79 -42.46
C ASN A 732 15.54 -5.29 -43.80
N GLY A 733 16.55 -4.42 -43.74
CA GLY A 733 17.21 -3.88 -44.92
C GLY A 733 16.56 -2.64 -45.55
N THR A 734 15.34 -2.26 -45.13
CA THR A 734 14.61 -1.09 -45.64
C THR A 734 15.39 0.19 -45.35
N THR A 735 15.58 1.04 -46.32
CA THR A 735 16.24 2.35 -46.19
C THR A 735 15.24 3.50 -46.43
N GLY A 736 15.48 4.60 -45.77
CA GLY A 736 14.69 5.80 -45.94
C GLY A 736 15.17 6.96 -45.07
N TYR A 737 14.38 8.01 -45.00
CA TYR A 737 14.73 9.21 -44.24
C TYR A 737 13.76 9.35 -43.03
N ILE A 738 14.35 9.60 -41.88
CA ILE A 738 13.64 9.87 -40.62
C ILE A 738 13.96 11.28 -40.15
N HIS A 739 12.97 12.01 -39.63
CA HIS A 739 13.21 13.31 -39.02
C HIS A 739 14.04 13.18 -37.75
N LYS A 740 14.95 14.11 -37.52
CA LYS A 740 15.92 14.10 -36.38
C LYS A 740 15.26 13.95 -35.02
N ASP A 741 14.08 14.55 -34.86
CA ASP A 741 13.37 14.57 -33.56
C ASP A 741 12.78 13.21 -33.18
N TYR A 742 12.71 12.29 -34.14
CA TYR A 742 12.12 10.96 -33.90
C TYR A 742 13.17 9.84 -33.93
N VAL A 743 14.47 10.17 -33.85
CA VAL A 743 15.53 9.16 -33.82
C VAL A 743 16.67 9.54 -32.90
N SER A 744 17.12 8.57 -32.10
CA SER A 744 18.28 8.71 -31.23
C SER A 744 19.38 7.75 -31.67
N ALA A 745 20.63 8.24 -31.82
CA ALA A 745 21.79 7.38 -32.06
C ALA A 745 22.14 6.58 -30.80
N SER A 746 22.37 5.26 -30.95
CA SER A 746 22.83 4.41 -29.85
C SER A 746 24.31 4.67 -29.63
N GLY A 747 24.71 5.00 -28.41
CA GLY A 747 26.11 5.26 -28.05
C GLY A 747 26.44 6.71 -27.73
N GLY A 748 25.56 7.67 -27.99
CA GLY A 748 25.59 9.00 -27.38
C GLY A 748 25.11 8.97 -25.95
N SER A 749 25.84 9.52 -25.01
CA SER A 749 25.39 9.74 -23.63
C SER A 749 24.24 10.75 -23.67
N ARG A 750 23.01 10.29 -23.42
CA ARG A 750 21.87 11.19 -23.25
C ARG A 750 22.09 12.01 -21.98
N ASP A 751 22.06 13.33 -22.11
CA ASP A 751 22.27 14.23 -20.96
C ASP A 751 21.24 15.37 -21.02
N LEU A 752 20.41 15.50 -19.99
CA LEU A 752 19.37 16.53 -19.95
C LEU A 752 19.92 17.96 -19.93
N ASN A 753 21.22 18.17 -19.69
CA ASN A 753 21.84 19.49 -19.92
C ASN A 753 21.83 19.92 -21.40
N ASN A 754 21.67 18.96 -22.32
CA ASN A 754 21.61 19.20 -23.76
C ASN A 754 20.17 19.22 -24.30
N VAL A 755 19.16 19.31 -23.43
CA VAL A 755 17.74 19.40 -23.85
C VAL A 755 17.52 20.64 -24.70
N ASN A 756 16.72 20.50 -25.76
CA ASN A 756 16.24 21.69 -26.45
C ASN A 756 15.23 22.42 -25.54
N LYS A 757 15.58 23.62 -25.11
CA LYS A 757 14.83 24.38 -24.12
C LYS A 757 13.39 24.65 -24.60
N GLN A 758 13.24 25.13 -25.86
CA GLN A 758 11.93 25.44 -26.40
C GLN A 758 11.04 24.19 -26.48
N ASN A 759 11.58 23.09 -27.01
CA ASN A 759 10.81 21.85 -27.09
C ASN A 759 10.39 21.32 -25.71
N LEU A 760 11.22 21.53 -24.66
CA LEU A 760 10.87 21.17 -23.30
C LEU A 760 9.69 22.02 -22.80
N ILE A 761 9.77 23.34 -22.99
CA ILE A 761 8.72 24.28 -22.61
C ILE A 761 7.42 23.91 -23.32
N ASP A 762 7.47 23.71 -24.64
CA ASP A 762 6.30 23.35 -25.45
C ASP A 762 5.65 22.05 -24.97
N ALA A 763 6.44 21.02 -24.65
CA ALA A 763 5.95 19.74 -24.12
C ALA A 763 5.29 19.89 -22.75
N LEU A 764 5.84 20.71 -21.85
CA LEU A 764 5.23 20.96 -20.54
C LEU A 764 3.94 21.77 -20.67
N LEU A 765 3.93 22.77 -21.55
CA LEU A 765 2.80 23.67 -21.75
C LEU A 765 1.53 23.00 -22.28
N GLN A 766 1.60 21.87 -22.96
CA GLN A 766 0.41 21.12 -23.38
C GLN A 766 -0.54 20.82 -22.20
N TYR A 767 -0.03 20.84 -20.98
CA TYR A 767 -0.77 20.49 -19.75
C TYR A 767 -1.29 21.71 -18.97
N HIS A 768 -1.60 22.81 -19.63
CA HIS A 768 -2.18 24.01 -19.01
C HIS A 768 -3.70 24.11 -19.16
N HIS A 769 -4.34 23.15 -19.85
CA HIS A 769 -5.79 23.12 -20.01
C HIS A 769 -6.43 22.09 -19.06
N ALA A 770 -7.59 22.44 -18.53
CA ALA A 770 -8.49 21.49 -17.90
C ALA A 770 -9.93 21.79 -18.35
N ALA A 771 -10.71 20.73 -18.57
CA ALA A 771 -12.10 20.84 -19.05
C ALA A 771 -12.29 21.70 -20.32
N GLY A 772 -11.30 21.72 -21.22
CA GLY A 772 -11.35 22.46 -22.49
C GLY A 772 -11.07 23.97 -22.37
N SER A 773 -10.68 24.43 -21.18
CA SER A 773 -10.33 25.86 -20.93
C SER A 773 -8.90 25.97 -20.41
N CYS A 774 -8.23 27.08 -20.76
CA CYS A 774 -6.93 27.42 -20.16
C CYS A 774 -7.11 27.78 -18.68
N TYR A 775 -6.32 27.13 -17.82
CA TYR A 775 -6.25 27.45 -16.39
C TYR A 775 -4.92 28.11 -16.07
N TRP A 776 -4.99 29.38 -15.70
CA TRP A 776 -3.82 30.21 -15.36
C TRP A 776 -2.93 29.55 -14.30
N GLY A 777 -3.51 28.94 -13.25
CA GLY A 777 -2.75 28.26 -12.23
C GLY A 777 -1.95 27.06 -12.74
N LEU A 778 -2.47 26.34 -13.74
CA LEU A 778 -1.75 25.24 -14.40
C LEU A 778 -0.65 25.80 -15.30
N LEU A 779 -0.93 26.90 -16.02
CA LEU A 779 0.05 27.56 -16.87
C LEU A 779 1.25 28.04 -16.05
N TYR A 780 1.03 28.75 -14.94
CA TYR A 780 2.09 29.21 -14.05
C TYR A 780 2.93 28.04 -13.51
N ARG A 781 2.27 26.95 -13.15
CA ARG A 781 2.96 25.75 -12.67
C ARG A 781 3.88 25.14 -13.75
N ARG A 782 3.47 25.15 -15.03
CA ARG A 782 4.32 24.67 -16.15
C ARG A 782 5.55 25.57 -16.32
N VAL A 783 5.39 26.86 -16.13
CA VAL A 783 6.50 27.81 -16.19
C VAL A 783 7.50 27.56 -15.05
N ASP A 784 7.05 27.50 -13.80
CA ASP A 784 7.91 27.24 -12.64
C ASP A 784 8.61 25.86 -12.75
N GLU A 785 7.94 24.86 -13.32
CA GLU A 785 8.56 23.56 -13.59
C GLU A 785 9.66 23.67 -14.67
N ALA A 786 9.49 24.50 -15.70
CA ALA A 786 10.51 24.75 -16.69
C ALA A 786 11.69 25.57 -16.08
N GLU A 787 11.41 26.57 -15.24
CA GLU A 787 12.44 27.33 -14.51
C GLU A 787 13.22 26.47 -13.54
N THR A 788 12.53 25.61 -12.79
CA THR A 788 13.19 24.59 -11.94
C THR A 788 14.12 23.69 -12.77
N PHE A 789 13.65 23.20 -13.91
CA PHE A 789 14.44 22.32 -14.78
C PHE A 789 15.66 23.02 -15.36
N LEU A 790 15.49 24.18 -15.95
CA LEU A 790 16.52 24.88 -16.74
C LEU A 790 17.49 25.69 -15.87
N TYR A 791 16.98 26.31 -14.80
CA TYR A 791 17.74 27.27 -13.99
C TYR A 791 17.90 26.87 -12.54
N GLY A 792 17.06 25.98 -12.02
CA GLY A 792 17.05 25.55 -10.61
C GLY A 792 16.35 26.56 -9.72
N ASP A 793 15.44 27.31 -10.31
CA ASP A 793 14.53 28.18 -9.59
C ASP A 793 13.37 27.36 -9.05
N TYR A 794 13.15 27.40 -7.74
CA TYR A 794 12.09 26.66 -7.04
C TYR A 794 11.03 27.61 -6.46
N ASP A 795 11.10 28.89 -6.81
CA ASP A 795 10.13 29.84 -6.32
C ASP A 795 8.82 29.72 -7.11
N ARG A 796 7.73 30.01 -6.46
CA ARG A 796 6.42 30.13 -7.09
C ARG A 796 6.19 31.59 -7.41
N ASP A 797 6.55 32.01 -8.60
CA ASP A 797 6.59 33.42 -8.96
C ASP A 797 5.22 34.08 -9.20
N GLY A 798 4.19 33.26 -9.48
CA GLY A 798 2.83 33.82 -9.69
C GLY A 798 2.74 34.69 -10.92
N GLN A 799 1.70 35.54 -10.98
CA GLN A 799 1.21 36.21 -12.19
C GLN A 799 2.15 37.19 -12.90
N HIS A 800 3.22 37.67 -12.30
CA HIS A 800 3.95 38.84 -12.84
C HIS A 800 5.45 38.88 -12.60
N ASN A 801 6.10 37.87 -12.10
CA ASN A 801 7.49 37.91 -11.66
C ASN A 801 8.33 36.71 -12.18
N TYR A 802 8.14 36.32 -13.44
CA TYR A 802 9.03 35.31 -14.02
C TYR A 802 10.40 35.90 -14.27
N HIS A 803 11.41 35.31 -13.66
CA HIS A 803 12.80 35.79 -13.77
C HIS A 803 13.41 35.45 -15.11
N HIS A 804 12.92 34.40 -15.80
CA HIS A 804 13.60 33.83 -16.97
C HIS A 804 12.75 33.78 -18.24
N PHE A 805 11.44 34.01 -18.13
CA PHE A 805 10.53 33.92 -19.26
C PHE A 805 9.64 35.15 -19.40
N HIS A 806 9.50 35.64 -20.64
CA HIS A 806 8.46 36.58 -21.01
C HIS A 806 7.32 35.79 -21.69
N PHE A 807 6.11 35.89 -21.19
CA PHE A 807 4.99 35.30 -21.85
C PHE A 807 3.79 36.24 -21.97
N SER A 808 3.03 36.06 -23.06
CA SER A 808 1.74 36.68 -23.26
C SER A 808 0.68 35.58 -23.27
N CYS A 809 -0.39 35.75 -22.49
CA CYS A 809 -1.48 34.78 -22.45
C CYS A 809 -2.65 35.32 -23.28
N TYR A 810 -2.74 34.87 -24.47
CA TYR A 810 -3.95 34.81 -25.28
C TYR A 810 -4.11 33.39 -25.79
N SER A 811 -5.16 33.08 -26.54
CA SER A 811 -5.60 31.76 -26.96
C SER A 811 -4.52 30.73 -27.41
N ASN A 812 -3.28 31.15 -27.56
CA ASN A 812 -2.08 30.35 -27.78
C ASN A 812 -0.91 30.97 -26.99
N PRO A 813 -0.63 30.51 -25.77
CA PRO A 813 0.52 31.01 -25.01
C PRO A 813 1.82 30.68 -25.75
N SER A 814 2.60 31.70 -26.11
CA SER A 814 3.94 31.56 -26.60
C SER A 814 4.93 32.14 -25.62
N PHE A 815 6.05 31.46 -25.41
CA PHE A 815 7.13 31.93 -24.57
C PHE A 815 8.27 32.43 -25.45
N GLY A 816 8.76 33.63 -25.17
CA GLY A 816 10.07 34.07 -25.64
C GLY A 816 11.15 33.65 -24.64
N ILE A 817 12.19 32.98 -25.11
CA ILE A 817 13.42 32.71 -24.38
C ILE A 817 14.33 33.93 -24.46
#